data_49330ec6b31dbfabccb67b6ca6fdb731
#
_entry.id   49330ec6b31dbfabccb67b6ca6fdb731
#
_cell.length_a   1.000
_cell.length_b   1.000
_cell.length_c   1.000
_cell.angle_alpha   90.00
_cell.angle_beta   90.00
_cell.angle_gamma   90.00
#
_symmetry.space_group_name_H-M   'P 1'
#
loop_
_entity.id
_entity.type
_entity.pdbx_description
1 polymer ?
#
loop_
_entity_poly.entity_id
_entity_poly.type
_entity_poly.pdbx_seq_one_letter_code
_entity_poly.pdbx_strand_id
1 'polypeptide(L)'
;MRQMKCVPDKAAREVSVKYAHFKSTADGGFRYQSVRTHLEETAVFSERFAAKTGMRETGRLLGILHDSGKFSDAYQDYLHACMRYEAGDAPAPPRKGSVDHGSFGAVYVMEELRDRADPYSELAAEILAMAIASHHGGLRDYLGPDTSAPLWKRIEGYPVHKREEYAQIRAEFEHEFSRAELERLFSVSVQELKEWKKRLPEFTKFQLHLLVRFLYSCLIDADREDTRLFMEGEKPEPENRDWELYGRRLEQFLERLHERQPKSPSEKKIRDLREAVSAACHKAGGWPRGVYKLTVPTGGGKTFAGMRMALRHMRQEDAAGIGHIIQVLPFTSIIEQNAKAVRDALQCGEDLLEHHSNVVTEGQEGDRGGEEERDAEEHNLSSEQYRLLTERWNTSFIFTTTVQFLNTVYGPGTQDIRRMHSLADSVIIMDEVQALPLKTMKLFGELVNFLYNACNTTVLLCTATQPELEKRPIGIKTEVKEIMPNVNEIFQKFQRMEVRDRTQAGGYSIEAAADFLEEAKGEVNSLLVVMNTKTIARQLYEALKKRISSHAQILYITTELCPAHRSDVIRRLKELLEQKRSVVCVSTSILESGVDVSYECVVRNLAGLDSIAQSSGRGNRHGEQGQNGITYIINIADERLGSMQEIIVGEEKTRAVLDTYRKMPQAYHGSLLSPAAMSDYYQKYFGAADIESRMSYPVKSDPEIRDLYSYFTTTGDTALRRRYQNRVGDYKWILTYPFETAGRQFRVIDEDTVSVLVPYKKGDELIRQIMEKDGRFHLGEIRRLIREARPYFVSLYTDRLRAYQHAVSASPAPGILILRDGYYDETVGIKEEQTLEFLLR
;
A
#
# COMPACT_ATOMS: atom_id res chain seq x y z
N MET A 1 56.81 -2.12 -17.85
CA MET A 1 56.20 -2.61 -19.11
C MET A 1 54.81 -3.18 -18.77
N ARG A 2 53.79 -2.38 -18.84
CA ARG A 2 52.38 -2.82 -18.73
C ARG A 2 51.96 -3.29 -20.14
N GLN A 3 51.64 -4.56 -20.27
CA GLN A 3 51.06 -5.08 -21.49
C GLN A 3 49.69 -4.43 -21.70
N MET A 4 49.59 -3.55 -22.68
CA MET A 4 48.36 -3.06 -23.25
C MET A 4 47.59 -4.27 -23.84
N LYS A 5 46.49 -4.66 -23.19
CA LYS A 5 45.51 -5.56 -23.80
C LYS A 5 44.61 -4.72 -24.70
N CYS A 6 44.72 -4.97 -25.99
CA CYS A 6 44.03 -4.30 -27.07
C CYS A 6 42.51 -4.24 -26.92
N VAL A 7 41.98 -3.05 -27.02
CA VAL A 7 40.61 -2.81 -27.49
C VAL A 7 40.59 -3.21 -28.98
N PRO A 8 39.63 -4.01 -29.47
CA PRO A 8 39.60 -4.43 -30.88
C PRO A 8 39.42 -3.22 -31.81
N ASP A 9 40.30 -3.15 -32.82
CA ASP A 9 40.34 -2.11 -33.84
C ASP A 9 39.18 -2.31 -34.85
N LYS A 10 38.64 -1.23 -35.40
CA LYS A 10 37.47 -1.11 -36.29
C LYS A 10 37.61 -1.78 -37.69
N ALA A 11 38.44 -2.79 -37.92
CA ALA A 11 38.69 -3.35 -39.25
C ALA A 11 38.67 -4.88 -39.28
N ALA A 12 37.49 -5.47 -39.11
CA ALA A 12 37.07 -6.74 -39.71
C ALA A 12 35.60 -6.96 -39.39
N ARG A 13 34.69 -7.04 -40.35
CA ARG A 13 33.29 -7.46 -40.14
C ARG A 13 33.25 -8.99 -39.92
N GLU A 14 33.85 -9.46 -38.88
CA GLU A 14 33.38 -10.65 -38.15
C GLU A 14 32.18 -10.25 -37.32
N VAL A 15 31.17 -11.08 -37.23
CA VAL A 15 29.96 -10.84 -36.43
C VAL A 15 30.39 -10.49 -34.98
N SER A 16 30.55 -9.19 -34.72
CA SER A 16 31.02 -8.75 -33.39
C SER A 16 29.88 -8.89 -32.42
N VAL A 17 30.03 -9.69 -31.37
CA VAL A 17 29.07 -9.87 -30.31
C VAL A 17 28.68 -8.50 -29.74
N LYS A 18 27.38 -8.15 -29.78
CA LYS A 18 26.84 -6.92 -29.20
C LYS A 18 26.58 -7.15 -27.71
N TYR A 19 26.90 -6.18 -26.86
CA TYR A 19 26.80 -6.29 -25.40
C TYR A 19 25.68 -5.45 -24.84
N ALA A 20 24.95 -6.01 -23.86
CA ALA A 20 23.89 -5.32 -23.11
C ALA A 20 24.44 -4.62 -21.86
N HIS A 21 25.32 -5.32 -21.15
CA HIS A 21 25.88 -4.87 -19.86
C HIS A 21 27.35 -5.26 -19.76
N PHE A 22 28.08 -4.54 -18.89
CA PHE A 22 29.42 -4.92 -18.47
C PHE A 22 29.57 -4.65 -16.96
N LYS A 23 30.49 -5.36 -16.32
CA LYS A 23 30.91 -5.16 -14.94
C LYS A 23 32.41 -5.19 -14.83
N SER A 24 33.00 -4.21 -14.14
CA SER A 24 34.42 -4.20 -13.81
C SER A 24 34.76 -5.35 -12.87
N THR A 25 35.86 -6.05 -13.10
CA THR A 25 36.34 -7.17 -12.28
C THR A 25 37.51 -6.72 -11.40
N ALA A 26 37.74 -7.42 -10.27
CA ALA A 26 38.77 -7.04 -9.28
C ALA A 26 40.20 -7.06 -9.85
N ASP A 27 40.42 -7.77 -10.97
CA ASP A 27 41.71 -7.81 -11.68
C ASP A 27 41.90 -6.69 -12.72
N GLY A 28 40.94 -5.74 -12.77
CA GLY A 28 40.94 -4.60 -13.69
C GLY A 28 40.44 -4.92 -15.10
N GLY A 29 39.85 -6.10 -15.31
CA GLY A 29 39.18 -6.49 -16.55
C GLY A 29 37.69 -6.14 -16.52
N PHE A 30 36.95 -6.64 -17.54
CA PHE A 30 35.48 -6.50 -17.62
C PHE A 30 34.84 -7.85 -17.89
N ARG A 31 33.71 -8.12 -17.25
CA ARG A 31 32.78 -9.19 -17.59
C ARG A 31 31.65 -8.59 -18.42
N TYR A 32 31.21 -9.33 -19.44
CA TYR A 32 30.20 -8.86 -20.38
C TYR A 32 28.99 -9.78 -20.41
N GLN A 33 27.81 -9.20 -20.64
CA GLN A 33 26.60 -9.90 -21.00
C GLN A 33 26.23 -9.52 -22.43
N SER A 34 26.04 -10.51 -23.31
CA SER A 34 25.59 -10.22 -24.68
C SER A 34 24.13 -9.72 -24.67
N VAL A 35 23.76 -8.94 -25.70
CA VAL A 35 22.36 -8.51 -25.89
C VAL A 35 21.45 -9.72 -25.99
N ARG A 36 21.86 -10.75 -26.77
CA ARG A 36 21.09 -11.99 -26.89
C ARG A 36 20.83 -12.66 -25.53
N THR A 37 21.87 -12.87 -24.73
CA THR A 37 21.75 -13.51 -23.41
C THR A 37 20.81 -12.71 -22.49
N HIS A 38 20.99 -11.39 -22.44
CA HIS A 38 20.12 -10.51 -21.65
C HIS A 38 18.64 -10.64 -22.04
N LEU A 39 18.34 -10.59 -23.34
CA LEU A 39 16.97 -10.71 -23.84
C LEU A 39 16.36 -12.10 -23.55
N GLU A 40 17.15 -13.19 -23.72
CA GLU A 40 16.71 -14.56 -23.45
C GLU A 40 16.47 -14.78 -21.94
N GLU A 41 17.34 -14.32 -21.07
CA GLU A 41 17.22 -14.47 -19.61
C GLU A 41 16.06 -13.62 -19.08
N THR A 42 15.91 -12.37 -19.54
CA THR A 42 14.73 -11.52 -19.23
C THR A 42 13.44 -12.18 -19.73
N ALA A 43 13.45 -12.80 -20.91
CA ALA A 43 12.29 -13.50 -21.44
C ALA A 43 11.85 -14.68 -20.54
N VAL A 44 12.80 -15.44 -19.99
CA VAL A 44 12.49 -16.55 -19.07
C VAL A 44 11.79 -16.05 -17.81
N PHE A 45 12.26 -14.96 -17.22
CA PHE A 45 11.60 -14.37 -16.04
C PHE A 45 10.23 -13.80 -16.39
N SER A 46 10.14 -12.99 -17.43
CA SER A 46 8.87 -12.36 -17.85
C SER A 46 7.82 -13.41 -18.25
N GLU A 47 8.22 -14.48 -18.96
CA GLU A 47 7.39 -15.63 -19.27
C GLU A 47 6.79 -16.26 -17.99
N ARG A 48 7.66 -16.53 -17.01
CA ARG A 48 7.25 -17.14 -15.73
C ARG A 48 6.25 -16.25 -14.98
N PHE A 49 6.49 -14.95 -14.92
CA PHE A 49 5.63 -14.02 -14.22
C PHE A 49 4.28 -13.84 -14.92
N ALA A 50 4.28 -13.71 -16.24
CA ALA A 50 3.07 -13.53 -17.03
C ALA A 50 2.21 -14.81 -17.13
N ALA A 51 2.82 -15.99 -17.00
CA ALA A 51 2.13 -17.27 -17.00
C ALA A 51 1.03 -17.36 -15.91
N LYS A 52 1.20 -16.64 -14.78
CA LYS A 52 0.23 -16.58 -13.68
C LYS A 52 -1.15 -16.04 -14.12
N THR A 53 -1.19 -15.25 -15.19
CA THR A 53 -2.44 -14.74 -15.79
C THR A 53 -2.81 -15.46 -17.09
N GLY A 54 -2.03 -16.48 -17.48
CA GLY A 54 -2.20 -17.19 -18.74
C GLY A 54 -1.66 -16.43 -19.96
N MET A 55 -0.74 -15.48 -19.74
CA MET A 55 -0.09 -14.67 -20.78
C MET A 55 1.39 -15.04 -20.92
N ARG A 56 1.70 -16.35 -20.91
CA ARG A 56 3.04 -16.92 -20.90
C ARG A 56 3.90 -16.44 -22.07
N GLU A 57 3.41 -16.68 -23.29
CA GLU A 57 4.17 -16.35 -24.50
C GLU A 57 4.21 -14.84 -24.76
N THR A 58 3.17 -14.11 -24.31
CA THR A 58 3.19 -12.64 -24.25
C THR A 58 4.32 -12.14 -23.38
N GLY A 59 4.51 -12.72 -22.18
CA GLY A 59 5.63 -12.39 -21.30
C GLY A 59 6.98 -12.71 -21.94
N ARG A 60 7.13 -13.85 -22.60
CA ARG A 60 8.34 -14.22 -23.32
C ARG A 60 8.68 -13.21 -24.43
N LEU A 61 7.68 -12.83 -25.24
CA LEU A 61 7.85 -11.87 -26.31
C LEU A 61 8.23 -10.48 -25.79
N LEU A 62 7.65 -10.03 -24.67
CA LEU A 62 8.03 -8.79 -23.99
C LEU A 62 9.53 -8.79 -23.64
N GLY A 63 10.02 -9.87 -23.02
CA GLY A 63 11.42 -9.98 -22.64
C GLY A 63 12.37 -10.00 -23.85
N ILE A 64 12.02 -10.67 -24.95
CA ILE A 64 12.85 -10.68 -26.18
C ILE A 64 12.92 -9.29 -26.84
N LEU A 65 11.85 -8.50 -26.76
CA LEU A 65 11.74 -7.25 -27.52
C LEU A 65 12.16 -5.99 -26.75
N HIS A 66 12.16 -5.98 -25.41
CA HIS A 66 12.24 -4.74 -24.62
C HIS A 66 13.49 -3.91 -24.90
N ASP A 67 14.63 -4.52 -24.94
CA ASP A 67 15.95 -3.91 -25.13
C ASP A 67 16.65 -4.30 -26.45
N SER A 68 15.89 -4.77 -27.43
CA SER A 68 16.40 -5.13 -28.75
C SER A 68 17.06 -3.94 -29.50
N GLY A 69 16.76 -2.70 -29.11
CA GLY A 69 17.47 -1.51 -29.59
C GLY A 69 18.94 -1.42 -29.13
N LYS A 70 19.37 -2.23 -28.16
CA LYS A 70 20.80 -2.35 -27.76
C LYS A 70 21.68 -2.94 -28.88
N PHE A 71 21.12 -3.53 -29.91
CA PHE A 71 21.87 -3.93 -31.13
C PHE A 71 22.35 -2.74 -31.94
N SER A 72 21.90 -1.50 -31.70
CA SER A 72 22.36 -0.31 -32.42
C SER A 72 23.84 -0.02 -32.20
N ASP A 73 24.52 0.46 -33.23
CA ASP A 73 25.92 0.92 -33.12
C ASP A 73 26.02 2.09 -32.14
N ALA A 74 25.03 2.96 -32.11
CA ALA A 74 24.97 4.07 -31.16
C ALA A 74 24.95 3.62 -29.68
N TYR A 75 24.24 2.54 -29.36
CA TYR A 75 24.27 1.97 -28.02
C TYR A 75 25.61 1.31 -27.70
N GLN A 76 26.22 0.59 -28.63
CA GLN A 76 27.53 -0.02 -28.45
C GLN A 76 28.63 1.02 -28.25
N ASP A 77 28.60 2.12 -29.01
CA ASP A 77 29.51 3.26 -28.83
C ASP A 77 29.33 3.92 -27.43
N TYR A 78 28.07 4.06 -27.00
CA TYR A 78 27.77 4.55 -25.65
C TYR A 78 28.34 3.60 -24.57
N LEU A 79 28.15 2.30 -24.70
CA LEU A 79 28.64 1.29 -23.76
C LEU A 79 30.18 1.32 -23.69
N HIS A 80 30.84 1.41 -24.82
CA HIS A 80 32.31 1.55 -24.88
C HIS A 80 32.81 2.84 -24.26
N ALA A 81 32.04 3.94 -24.38
CA ALA A 81 32.37 5.18 -23.70
C ALA A 81 32.22 5.08 -22.15
N CYS A 82 31.20 4.35 -21.65
CA CYS A 82 31.09 4.04 -20.24
C CYS A 82 32.28 3.22 -19.72
N MET A 83 32.68 2.18 -20.47
CA MET A 83 33.83 1.36 -20.11
C MET A 83 35.14 2.16 -20.03
N ARG A 84 35.42 3.04 -21.00
CA ARG A 84 36.57 3.94 -20.96
C ARG A 84 36.59 4.85 -19.76
N TYR A 85 35.42 5.36 -19.36
CA TYR A 85 35.31 6.16 -18.13
C TYR A 85 35.61 5.34 -16.87
N GLU A 86 35.09 4.11 -16.77
CA GLU A 86 35.38 3.23 -15.61
C GLU A 86 36.85 2.77 -15.58
N ALA A 87 37.47 2.60 -16.75
CA ALA A 87 38.89 2.32 -16.84
C ALA A 87 39.81 3.50 -16.52
N GLY A 88 39.23 4.71 -16.35
CA GLY A 88 39.99 5.95 -16.09
C GLY A 88 40.54 6.60 -17.38
N ASP A 89 40.16 6.12 -18.55
CA ASP A 89 40.60 6.62 -19.84
C ASP A 89 39.77 7.80 -20.40
N ALA A 90 38.71 8.19 -19.68
CA ALA A 90 37.87 9.32 -20.02
C ALA A 90 37.60 10.21 -18.80
N PRO A 91 37.57 11.56 -18.93
CA PRO A 91 37.45 12.49 -17.83
C PRO A 91 36.02 12.61 -17.24
N ALA A 92 35.02 12.16 -17.99
CA ALA A 92 33.60 12.22 -17.55
C ALA A 92 32.80 11.05 -18.16
N PRO A 93 31.74 10.57 -17.44
CA PRO A 93 30.88 9.55 -17.98
C PRO A 93 30.01 10.12 -19.12
N PRO A 94 29.63 9.32 -20.12
CA PRO A 94 28.69 9.74 -21.12
C PRO A 94 27.32 10.05 -20.47
N ARG A 95 26.58 10.97 -21.11
CA ARG A 95 25.27 11.39 -20.56
C ARG A 95 24.30 10.23 -20.54
N LYS A 96 23.82 9.85 -19.35
CA LYS A 96 22.81 8.79 -19.17
C LYS A 96 21.53 9.13 -19.97
N GLY A 97 21.00 8.15 -20.71
CA GLY A 97 19.78 8.30 -21.51
C GLY A 97 20.00 9.07 -22.84
N SER A 98 21.25 9.24 -23.29
CA SER A 98 21.55 9.89 -24.58
C SER A 98 21.22 9.03 -25.79
N VAL A 99 21.07 7.72 -25.63
CA VAL A 99 20.73 6.75 -26.68
C VAL A 99 19.38 6.11 -26.39
N ASP A 100 18.45 6.20 -27.33
CA ASP A 100 17.15 5.55 -27.24
C ASP A 100 17.23 4.11 -27.73
N HIS A 101 17.28 3.16 -26.82
CA HIS A 101 17.29 1.72 -27.11
C HIS A 101 15.95 1.02 -26.77
N GLY A 102 15.06 1.69 -26.04
CA GLY A 102 13.76 1.14 -25.63
C GLY A 102 12.63 1.32 -26.65
N SER A 103 12.85 2.05 -27.76
CA SER A 103 11.79 2.27 -28.77
C SER A 103 11.74 1.21 -29.84
N PHE A 104 12.88 0.63 -30.23
CA PHE A 104 12.96 -0.27 -31.38
C PHE A 104 12.00 -1.45 -31.28
N GLY A 105 11.98 -2.18 -30.14
CA GLY A 105 11.10 -3.34 -29.97
C GLY A 105 9.62 -2.99 -30.07
N ALA A 106 9.22 -1.84 -29.54
CA ALA A 106 7.85 -1.35 -29.65
C ALA A 106 7.47 -1.04 -31.10
N VAL A 107 8.37 -0.40 -31.85
CA VAL A 107 8.19 -0.11 -33.28
C VAL A 107 8.14 -1.41 -34.09
N TYR A 108 9.02 -2.38 -33.77
CA TYR A 108 9.05 -3.69 -34.44
C TYR A 108 7.71 -4.43 -34.31
N VAL A 109 7.11 -4.47 -33.11
CA VAL A 109 5.77 -5.05 -32.93
C VAL A 109 4.72 -4.37 -33.80
N MET A 110 4.75 -3.03 -33.83
CA MET A 110 3.72 -2.24 -34.53
C MET A 110 3.89 -2.25 -36.06
N GLU A 111 5.11 -2.40 -36.58
CA GLU A 111 5.38 -2.36 -38.05
C GLU A 111 5.53 -3.75 -38.67
N GLU A 112 6.10 -4.73 -37.94
CA GLU A 112 6.46 -6.02 -38.53
C GLU A 112 5.56 -7.18 -38.08
N LEU A 113 4.96 -7.13 -36.88
CA LEU A 113 4.17 -8.25 -36.34
C LEU A 113 2.64 -8.00 -36.37
N ARG A 114 2.24 -6.74 -36.27
CA ARG A 114 0.83 -6.36 -36.20
C ARG A 114 0.07 -6.61 -37.50
N ASP A 115 -1.08 -7.30 -37.41
CA ASP A 115 -2.09 -7.34 -38.46
C ASP A 115 -3.20 -6.31 -38.17
N ARG A 116 -3.28 -5.28 -39.00
CA ARG A 116 -4.29 -4.19 -38.87
C ARG A 116 -5.73 -4.67 -39.21
N ALA A 117 -5.90 -5.81 -39.83
CA ALA A 117 -7.19 -6.38 -40.13
C ALA A 117 -7.83 -7.17 -38.96
N ASP A 118 -7.00 -7.69 -38.02
CA ASP A 118 -7.47 -8.34 -36.78
C ASP A 118 -7.44 -7.36 -35.60
N PRO A 119 -8.60 -6.94 -35.06
CA PRO A 119 -8.66 -6.05 -33.89
C PRO A 119 -7.93 -6.59 -32.65
N TYR A 120 -7.80 -7.91 -32.50
CA TYR A 120 -7.04 -8.49 -31.39
C TYR A 120 -5.54 -8.41 -31.61
N SER A 121 -5.10 -8.54 -32.86
CA SER A 121 -3.70 -8.30 -33.23
C SER A 121 -3.32 -6.84 -32.97
N GLU A 122 -4.16 -5.90 -33.39
CA GLU A 122 -3.99 -4.47 -33.12
C GLU A 122 -3.88 -4.22 -31.62
N LEU A 123 -4.83 -4.76 -30.82
CA LEU A 123 -4.85 -4.60 -29.38
C LEU A 123 -3.63 -5.21 -28.69
N ALA A 124 -3.21 -6.41 -29.10
CA ALA A 124 -2.02 -7.07 -28.55
C ALA A 124 -0.75 -6.27 -28.85
N ALA A 125 -0.63 -5.75 -30.08
CA ALA A 125 0.50 -4.93 -30.49
C ALA A 125 0.58 -3.63 -29.68
N GLU A 126 -0.54 -2.94 -29.44
CA GLU A 126 -0.58 -1.73 -28.63
C GLU A 126 -0.19 -2.00 -27.17
N ILE A 127 -0.66 -3.12 -26.58
CA ILE A 127 -0.29 -3.53 -25.20
C ILE A 127 1.22 -3.79 -25.09
N LEU A 128 1.78 -4.59 -26.01
CA LEU A 128 3.20 -4.90 -26.03
C LEU A 128 4.04 -3.63 -26.24
N ALA A 129 3.67 -2.79 -27.21
CA ALA A 129 4.37 -1.55 -27.50
C ALA A 129 4.40 -0.59 -26.30
N MET A 130 3.29 -0.49 -25.54
CA MET A 130 3.24 0.31 -24.30
C MET A 130 4.24 -0.20 -23.28
N ALA A 131 4.20 -1.49 -22.97
CA ALA A 131 5.08 -2.08 -21.96
C ALA A 131 6.56 -1.92 -22.34
N ILE A 132 6.91 -2.22 -23.60
CA ILE A 132 8.26 -2.11 -24.13
C ILE A 132 8.75 -0.66 -24.09
N ALA A 133 8.03 0.28 -24.69
CA ALA A 133 8.49 1.67 -24.77
C ALA A 133 8.53 2.40 -23.41
N SER A 134 7.89 1.85 -22.39
CA SER A 134 7.77 2.47 -21.07
C SER A 134 8.70 1.89 -20.01
N HIS A 135 9.41 0.77 -20.25
CA HIS A 135 10.08 0.00 -19.19
C HIS A 135 11.14 0.77 -18.40
N HIS A 136 11.78 1.78 -18.96
CA HIS A 136 12.70 2.65 -18.24
C HIS A 136 12.09 3.81 -17.48
N GLY A 137 10.94 4.33 -17.91
CA GLY A 137 10.43 5.62 -17.42
C GLY A 137 9.02 5.62 -16.83
N GLY A 138 8.40 4.46 -16.65
CA GLY A 138 7.00 4.32 -16.23
C GLY A 138 6.02 4.38 -17.40
N LEU A 139 4.82 3.80 -17.17
CA LEU A 139 3.76 3.77 -18.18
C LEU A 139 3.39 5.19 -18.62
N ARG A 140 3.42 5.40 -19.92
CA ARG A 140 3.07 6.67 -20.57
C ARG A 140 1.58 6.78 -20.86
N ASP A 141 1.11 7.97 -21.17
CA ASP A 141 -0.24 8.16 -21.67
C ASP A 141 -0.35 7.70 -23.13
N TYR A 142 -1.38 6.91 -23.45
CA TYR A 142 -1.80 6.76 -24.83
C TYR A 142 -2.36 8.08 -25.36
N LEU A 143 -3.31 8.66 -24.62
CA LEU A 143 -3.84 10.01 -24.83
C LEU A 143 -3.92 10.75 -23.50
N GLY A 144 -3.21 11.87 -23.40
CA GLY A 144 -3.29 12.77 -22.25
C GLY A 144 -4.50 13.70 -22.30
N PRO A 145 -4.94 14.23 -21.14
CA PRO A 145 -6.01 15.23 -21.07
C PRO A 145 -5.66 16.54 -21.81
N ASP A 146 -4.37 16.83 -21.95
CA ASP A 146 -3.81 17.97 -22.68
C ASP A 146 -3.77 17.76 -24.20
N THR A 147 -4.37 16.68 -24.70
CA THR A 147 -4.27 16.26 -26.10
C THR A 147 -2.88 15.82 -26.55
N SER A 148 -2.01 15.45 -25.62
CA SER A 148 -0.74 14.80 -25.94
C SER A 148 -0.96 13.31 -26.26
N ALA A 149 -0.13 12.76 -27.14
CA ALA A 149 -0.07 11.34 -27.45
C ALA A 149 1.41 10.92 -27.53
N PRO A 150 2.12 10.92 -26.38
CA PRO A 150 3.58 10.80 -26.35
C PRO A 150 4.08 9.45 -26.89
N LEU A 151 3.39 8.37 -26.53
CA LEU A 151 3.76 7.05 -27.00
C LEU A 151 3.56 6.91 -28.53
N TRP A 152 2.41 7.32 -29.03
CA TRP A 152 2.11 7.26 -30.45
C TRP A 152 3.10 8.06 -31.28
N LYS A 153 3.35 9.33 -30.89
CA LYS A 153 4.34 10.18 -31.58
C LYS A 153 5.73 9.57 -31.57
N ARG A 154 6.14 8.92 -30.49
CA ARG A 154 7.44 8.26 -30.37
C ARG A 154 7.54 7.06 -31.32
N ILE A 155 6.52 6.21 -31.38
CA ILE A 155 6.52 4.98 -32.19
C ILE A 155 6.34 5.31 -33.70
N GLU A 156 5.33 6.08 -34.08
CA GLU A 156 5.06 6.44 -35.48
C GLU A 156 6.17 7.33 -36.09
N GLY A 157 6.84 8.15 -35.27
CA GLY A 157 7.93 8.99 -35.74
C GLY A 157 9.29 8.28 -35.88
N TYR A 158 9.49 7.18 -35.17
CA TYR A 158 10.78 6.50 -35.10
C TYR A 158 11.27 6.00 -36.50
N PRO A 159 10.48 5.26 -37.29
CA PRO A 159 10.93 4.77 -38.58
C PRO A 159 11.16 5.90 -39.60
N VAL A 160 10.50 7.02 -39.43
CA VAL A 160 10.64 8.19 -40.35
C VAL A 160 11.95 8.94 -40.09
N HIS A 161 12.28 9.16 -38.82
CA HIS A 161 13.47 9.94 -38.44
C HIS A 161 14.75 9.12 -38.33
N LYS A 162 14.64 7.80 -38.17
CA LYS A 162 15.76 6.88 -37.91
C LYS A 162 15.72 5.65 -38.79
N ARG A 163 15.40 5.82 -40.08
CA ARG A 163 15.16 4.73 -41.00
C ARG A 163 16.37 3.80 -41.21
N GLU A 164 17.55 4.39 -41.30
CA GLU A 164 18.78 3.62 -41.50
C GLU A 164 19.17 2.85 -40.25
N GLU A 165 19.07 3.51 -39.06
CA GLU A 165 19.29 2.89 -37.78
C GLU A 165 18.31 1.75 -37.52
N TYR A 166 17.02 1.94 -37.83
CA TYR A 166 16.00 0.91 -37.74
C TYR A 166 16.32 -0.32 -38.60
N ALA A 167 16.70 -0.10 -39.86
CA ALA A 167 17.05 -1.19 -40.80
C ALA A 167 18.27 -1.98 -40.31
N GLN A 168 19.28 -1.29 -39.75
CA GLN A 168 20.48 -1.93 -39.21
C GLN A 168 20.14 -2.77 -37.99
N ILE A 169 19.44 -2.20 -36.99
CA ILE A 169 19.06 -2.93 -35.76
C ILE A 169 18.21 -4.14 -36.13
N ARG A 170 17.23 -3.99 -37.04
CA ARG A 170 16.37 -5.06 -37.50
C ARG A 170 17.15 -6.22 -38.09
N ALA A 171 18.12 -5.96 -38.95
CA ALA A 171 18.93 -6.99 -39.58
C ALA A 171 19.74 -7.78 -38.55
N GLU A 172 20.34 -7.10 -37.58
CA GLU A 172 21.12 -7.75 -36.52
C GLU A 172 20.20 -8.53 -35.55
N PHE A 173 19.04 -7.95 -35.17
CA PHE A 173 18.05 -8.58 -34.30
C PHE A 173 17.44 -9.84 -34.93
N GLU A 174 17.03 -9.79 -36.23
CA GLU A 174 16.47 -10.94 -36.95
C GLU A 174 17.55 -12.01 -37.27
N HIS A 175 18.82 -11.67 -37.24
CA HIS A 175 19.92 -12.65 -37.29
C HIS A 175 19.99 -13.47 -35.99
N GLU A 176 19.81 -12.84 -34.82
CA GLU A 176 19.86 -13.49 -33.51
C GLU A 176 18.52 -14.17 -33.12
N PHE A 177 17.41 -13.60 -33.52
CA PHE A 177 16.06 -14.10 -33.26
C PHE A 177 15.28 -14.29 -34.56
N SER A 178 14.96 -15.53 -34.89
CA SER A 178 14.27 -15.86 -36.13
C SER A 178 12.92 -15.12 -36.21
N ARG A 179 12.73 -14.42 -37.36
CA ARG A 179 11.45 -13.74 -37.63
C ARG A 179 10.26 -14.68 -37.55
N ALA A 180 10.37 -15.89 -38.05
CA ALA A 180 9.30 -16.90 -37.99
C ALA A 180 8.94 -17.26 -36.54
N GLU A 181 9.91 -17.29 -35.61
CA GLU A 181 9.66 -17.53 -34.20
C GLU A 181 8.96 -16.32 -33.54
N LEU A 182 9.37 -15.10 -33.86
CA LEU A 182 8.71 -13.89 -33.36
C LEU A 182 7.26 -13.77 -33.84
N GLU A 183 6.99 -14.07 -35.12
CA GLU A 183 5.63 -14.11 -35.66
C GLU A 183 4.78 -15.20 -34.98
N ARG A 184 5.35 -16.38 -34.71
CA ARG A 184 4.72 -17.45 -33.95
C ARG A 184 4.35 -16.98 -32.52
N LEU A 185 5.32 -16.42 -31.77
CA LEU A 185 5.12 -15.91 -30.41
C LEU A 185 4.03 -14.83 -30.39
N PHE A 186 4.04 -13.91 -31.34
CA PHE A 186 3.02 -12.86 -31.44
C PHE A 186 1.63 -13.45 -31.73
N SER A 187 1.54 -14.40 -32.66
CA SER A 187 0.28 -15.09 -32.95
C SER A 187 -0.31 -15.79 -31.72
N VAL A 188 0.56 -16.45 -30.92
CA VAL A 188 0.17 -17.06 -29.65
C VAL A 188 -0.25 -15.98 -28.64
N SER A 189 0.47 -14.84 -28.55
CA SER A 189 0.08 -13.72 -27.67
C SER A 189 -1.30 -13.19 -27.99
N VAL A 190 -1.66 -13.08 -29.27
CA VAL A 190 -3.01 -12.72 -29.71
C VAL A 190 -4.05 -13.76 -29.24
N GLN A 191 -3.72 -15.05 -29.34
CA GLN A 191 -4.59 -16.11 -28.87
C GLN A 191 -4.75 -16.11 -27.35
N GLU A 192 -3.65 -15.91 -26.59
CA GLU A 192 -3.69 -15.76 -25.14
C GLU A 192 -4.61 -14.63 -24.72
N LEU A 193 -4.58 -13.49 -25.42
CA LEU A 193 -5.47 -12.35 -25.14
C LEU A 193 -6.95 -12.70 -25.43
N LYS A 194 -7.22 -13.44 -26.52
CA LYS A 194 -8.58 -13.93 -26.83
C LYS A 194 -9.09 -14.88 -25.75
N GLU A 195 -8.26 -15.83 -25.31
CA GLU A 195 -8.61 -16.79 -24.25
C GLU A 195 -8.74 -16.11 -22.86
N TRP A 196 -7.86 -15.16 -22.55
CA TRP A 196 -7.96 -14.37 -21.33
C TRP A 196 -9.31 -13.65 -21.24
N LYS A 197 -9.72 -12.98 -22.33
CA LYS A 197 -11.04 -12.32 -22.38
C LYS A 197 -12.21 -13.30 -22.18
N LYS A 198 -12.14 -14.50 -22.74
CA LYS A 198 -13.20 -15.52 -22.62
C LYS A 198 -13.33 -16.06 -21.18
N ARG A 199 -12.24 -16.13 -20.45
CA ARG A 199 -12.24 -16.63 -19.05
C ARG A 199 -12.89 -15.66 -18.09
N LEU A 200 -12.98 -14.38 -18.43
CA LEU A 200 -13.58 -13.37 -17.57
C LEU A 200 -15.11 -13.47 -17.60
N PRO A 201 -15.79 -13.56 -16.44
CA PRO A 201 -17.25 -13.58 -16.38
C PRO A 201 -17.87 -12.33 -17.01
N GLU A 202 -17.24 -11.18 -16.79
CA GLU A 202 -17.58 -9.90 -17.38
C GLU A 202 -16.29 -9.19 -17.79
N PHE A 203 -16.08 -9.01 -19.08
CA PHE A 203 -14.94 -8.23 -19.58
C PHE A 203 -15.25 -6.74 -19.43
N THR A 204 -14.40 -6.03 -18.69
CA THR A 204 -14.45 -4.58 -18.55
C THR A 204 -13.18 -3.93 -19.10
N LYS A 205 -13.34 -2.69 -19.55
CA LYS A 205 -12.18 -1.87 -19.94
C LYS A 205 -11.20 -1.66 -18.78
N PHE A 206 -11.70 -1.65 -17.55
CA PHE A 206 -10.89 -1.56 -16.35
C PHE A 206 -10.00 -2.79 -16.16
N GLN A 207 -10.51 -3.98 -16.41
CA GLN A 207 -9.71 -5.21 -16.33
C GLN A 207 -8.59 -5.23 -17.37
N LEU A 208 -8.86 -4.73 -18.59
CA LEU A 208 -7.84 -4.57 -19.61
C LEU A 208 -6.74 -3.58 -19.18
N HIS A 209 -7.11 -2.46 -18.55
CA HIS A 209 -6.16 -1.52 -17.96
C HIS A 209 -5.25 -2.21 -16.92
N LEU A 210 -5.82 -3.06 -16.04
CA LEU A 210 -5.04 -3.82 -15.06
C LEU A 210 -4.13 -4.86 -15.71
N LEU A 211 -4.57 -5.52 -16.80
CA LEU A 211 -3.73 -6.46 -17.56
C LEU A 211 -2.49 -5.76 -18.15
N VAL A 212 -2.65 -4.57 -18.74
CA VAL A 212 -1.51 -3.80 -19.26
C VAL A 212 -0.50 -3.48 -18.15
N ARG A 213 -0.99 -3.05 -16.98
CA ARG A 213 -0.12 -2.79 -15.80
C ARG A 213 0.55 -4.06 -15.30
N PHE A 214 -0.14 -5.17 -15.30
CA PHE A 214 0.38 -6.46 -14.85
C PHE A 214 1.52 -6.95 -15.78
N LEU A 215 1.30 -6.92 -17.09
CA LEU A 215 2.33 -7.30 -18.08
C LEU A 215 3.54 -6.37 -18.03
N TYR A 216 3.32 -5.09 -17.84
CA TYR A 216 4.39 -4.14 -17.60
C TYR A 216 5.18 -4.46 -16.32
N SER A 217 4.50 -4.83 -15.22
CA SER A 217 5.14 -5.28 -13.98
C SER A 217 6.02 -6.51 -14.21
N CYS A 218 5.53 -7.49 -14.98
CA CYS A 218 6.31 -8.68 -15.33
C CYS A 218 7.60 -8.34 -16.05
N LEU A 219 7.53 -7.42 -17.03
CA LEU A 219 8.69 -7.01 -17.80
C LEU A 219 9.73 -6.28 -16.96
N ILE A 220 9.32 -5.24 -16.22
CA ILE A 220 10.29 -4.43 -15.46
C ILE A 220 10.93 -5.18 -14.29
N ASP A 221 10.24 -6.15 -13.70
CA ASP A 221 10.88 -7.00 -12.68
C ASP A 221 11.83 -7.99 -13.31
N ALA A 222 11.48 -8.57 -14.46
CA ALA A 222 12.34 -9.49 -15.20
C ALA A 222 13.65 -8.84 -15.65
N ASP A 223 13.58 -7.64 -16.27
CA ASP A 223 14.74 -6.87 -16.72
C ASP A 223 15.69 -6.50 -15.57
N ARG A 224 15.12 -5.96 -14.47
CA ARG A 224 15.93 -5.58 -13.30
C ARG A 224 16.53 -6.77 -12.59
N GLU A 225 15.84 -7.91 -12.57
CA GLU A 225 16.38 -9.13 -11.94
C GLU A 225 17.52 -9.74 -12.74
N ASP A 226 17.38 -9.83 -14.05
CA ASP A 226 18.47 -10.30 -14.92
C ASP A 226 19.70 -9.39 -14.78
N THR A 227 19.50 -8.06 -14.83
CA THR A 227 20.57 -7.08 -14.64
C THR A 227 21.24 -7.24 -13.27
N ARG A 228 20.46 -7.44 -12.19
CA ARG A 228 20.98 -7.66 -10.84
C ARG A 228 21.84 -8.92 -10.76
N LEU A 229 21.31 -10.05 -11.23
CA LEU A 229 22.01 -11.33 -11.21
C LEU A 229 23.34 -11.25 -12.00
N PHE A 230 23.33 -10.59 -13.17
CA PHE A 230 24.55 -10.34 -13.91
C PHE A 230 25.53 -9.47 -13.11
N MET A 231 25.05 -8.35 -12.52
CA MET A 231 25.92 -7.45 -11.77
C MET A 231 26.50 -8.08 -10.50
N GLU A 232 25.71 -8.87 -9.75
CA GLU A 232 26.16 -9.54 -8.53
C GLU A 232 26.93 -10.83 -8.82
N GLY A 233 26.80 -11.41 -10.00
CA GLY A 233 27.42 -12.69 -10.37
C GLY A 233 26.72 -13.89 -9.77
N GLU A 234 25.46 -13.70 -9.44
CA GLU A 234 24.58 -14.71 -8.85
C GLU A 234 23.85 -15.52 -9.93
N LYS A 235 23.33 -16.64 -9.52
CA LYS A 235 22.41 -17.45 -10.33
C LYS A 235 21.01 -17.34 -9.73
N PRO A 236 19.95 -17.47 -10.56
CA PRO A 236 18.60 -17.53 -10.05
C PRO A 236 18.47 -18.64 -9.00
N GLU A 237 18.04 -18.27 -7.80
CA GLU A 237 17.71 -19.28 -6.79
C GLU A 237 16.29 -19.81 -7.03
N PRO A 238 16.06 -21.12 -6.83
CA PRO A 238 14.71 -21.66 -6.89
C PRO A 238 13.91 -21.05 -5.74
N GLU A 239 12.75 -20.44 -6.04
CA GLU A 239 11.80 -19.97 -5.03
C GLU A 239 11.17 -21.19 -4.35
N ASN A 240 11.82 -21.71 -3.31
CA ASN A 240 11.30 -22.84 -2.53
C ASN A 240 10.63 -22.32 -1.27
N ARG A 241 9.29 -22.29 -1.25
CA ARG A 241 8.48 -21.88 -0.10
C ARG A 241 7.90 -23.12 0.58
N ASP A 242 8.39 -23.43 1.78
CA ASP A 242 7.94 -24.60 2.53
C ASP A 242 6.65 -24.29 3.32
N TRP A 243 5.53 -24.22 2.60
CA TRP A 243 4.21 -23.99 3.21
C TRP A 243 3.82 -25.08 4.22
N GLU A 244 4.32 -26.30 4.03
CA GLU A 244 4.08 -27.42 4.96
C GLU A 244 4.77 -27.18 6.30
N LEU A 245 6.02 -26.72 6.27
CA LEU A 245 6.79 -26.37 7.47
C LEU A 245 6.10 -25.26 8.27
N TYR A 246 5.71 -24.17 7.58
CA TYR A 246 5.05 -23.06 8.24
C TYR A 246 3.67 -23.46 8.80
N GLY A 247 2.93 -24.28 8.08
CA GLY A 247 1.67 -24.83 8.58
C GLY A 247 1.85 -25.62 9.87
N ARG A 248 2.82 -26.55 9.91
CA ARG A 248 3.14 -27.32 11.13
C ARG A 248 3.56 -26.43 12.30
N ARG A 249 4.40 -25.41 12.06
CA ARG A 249 4.82 -24.47 13.10
C ARG A 249 3.66 -23.69 13.68
N LEU A 250 2.72 -23.24 12.83
CA LEU A 250 1.53 -22.56 13.31
C LEU A 250 0.64 -23.46 14.17
N GLU A 251 0.39 -24.70 13.75
CA GLU A 251 -0.41 -25.65 14.55
C GLU A 251 0.23 -25.89 15.92
N GLN A 252 1.54 -26.15 15.98
CA GLN A 252 2.26 -26.30 17.25
C GLN A 252 2.20 -25.05 18.13
N PHE A 253 2.23 -23.87 17.53
CA PHE A 253 2.09 -22.62 18.28
C PHE A 253 0.67 -22.49 18.86
N LEU A 254 -0.37 -22.80 18.08
CA LEU A 254 -1.76 -22.74 18.53
C LEU A 254 -2.05 -23.78 19.62
N GLU A 255 -1.51 -25.00 19.52
CA GLU A 255 -1.59 -26.02 20.56
C GLU A 255 -1.01 -25.53 21.88
N ARG A 256 0.20 -24.96 21.86
CA ARG A 256 0.84 -24.35 23.04
C ARG A 256 0.02 -23.22 23.65
N LEU A 257 -0.65 -22.40 22.83
CA LEU A 257 -1.58 -21.38 23.32
C LEU A 257 -2.81 -21.99 23.98
N HIS A 258 -3.30 -23.12 23.47
CA HIS A 258 -4.47 -23.81 24.02
C HIS A 258 -4.17 -24.50 25.35
N GLU A 259 -2.95 -24.99 25.54
CA GLU A 259 -2.50 -25.64 26.79
C GLU A 259 -2.40 -24.68 27.97
N ARG A 260 -2.29 -23.36 27.74
CA ARG A 260 -2.25 -22.37 28.81
C ARG A 260 -3.56 -22.37 29.59
N GLN A 261 -3.46 -22.55 30.91
CA GLN A 261 -4.64 -22.55 31.79
C GLN A 261 -5.29 -21.15 31.83
N PRO A 262 -6.60 -21.03 31.55
CA PRO A 262 -7.30 -19.77 31.64
C PRO A 262 -7.42 -19.34 33.11
N LYS A 263 -7.20 -18.06 33.39
CA LYS A 263 -7.24 -17.48 34.75
C LYS A 263 -8.67 -17.25 35.22
N SER A 264 -9.67 -17.25 34.34
CA SER A 264 -11.08 -17.02 34.67
C SER A 264 -12.02 -17.78 33.70
N PRO A 265 -13.29 -18.00 34.12
CA PRO A 265 -14.31 -18.55 33.21
C PRO A 265 -14.54 -17.73 31.95
N SER A 266 -14.41 -16.40 32.04
CA SER A 266 -14.57 -15.49 30.91
C SER A 266 -13.40 -15.63 29.91
N GLU A 267 -12.17 -15.75 30.40
CA GLU A 267 -11.00 -16.00 29.56
C GLU A 267 -11.12 -17.37 28.87
N LYS A 268 -11.61 -18.40 29.56
CA LYS A 268 -11.90 -19.69 28.96
C LYS A 268 -12.90 -19.58 27.83
N LYS A 269 -14.01 -18.85 28.05
CA LYS A 269 -15.05 -18.64 27.03
C LYS A 269 -14.46 -17.96 25.78
N ILE A 270 -13.63 -16.91 25.95
CA ILE A 270 -13.01 -16.19 24.83
C ILE A 270 -12.03 -17.10 24.08
N ARG A 271 -11.23 -17.89 24.79
CA ARG A 271 -10.30 -18.85 24.18
C ARG A 271 -11.05 -19.88 23.33
N ASP A 272 -12.11 -20.48 23.88
CA ASP A 272 -12.91 -21.51 23.19
C ASP A 272 -13.59 -20.91 21.93
N LEU A 273 -14.02 -19.65 22.00
CA LEU A 273 -14.57 -18.93 20.84
C LEU A 273 -13.49 -18.62 19.77
N ARG A 274 -12.28 -18.22 20.18
CA ARG A 274 -11.15 -18.03 19.27
C ARG A 274 -10.77 -19.32 18.56
N GLU A 275 -10.80 -20.44 19.27
CA GLU A 275 -10.55 -21.75 18.66
C GLU A 275 -11.65 -22.12 17.66
N ALA A 276 -12.91 -21.84 17.94
CA ALA A 276 -14.01 -22.06 17.00
C ALA A 276 -13.82 -21.23 15.70
N VAL A 277 -13.38 -19.96 15.81
CA VAL A 277 -13.03 -19.10 14.65
C VAL A 277 -11.85 -19.69 13.88
N SER A 278 -10.79 -20.07 14.60
CA SER A 278 -9.58 -20.66 14.03
C SER A 278 -9.88 -21.96 13.29
N ALA A 279 -10.71 -22.83 13.87
CA ALA A 279 -11.15 -24.09 13.25
C ALA A 279 -12.01 -23.86 12.00
N ALA A 280 -12.91 -22.87 12.01
CA ALA A 280 -13.68 -22.48 10.83
C ALA A 280 -12.78 -21.99 9.69
N CYS A 281 -11.80 -21.15 10.01
CA CYS A 281 -10.80 -20.68 9.06
C CYS A 281 -9.94 -21.81 8.51
N HIS A 282 -9.49 -22.73 9.37
CA HIS A 282 -8.78 -23.93 8.94
C HIS A 282 -9.61 -24.76 7.95
N LYS A 283 -10.90 -24.99 8.26
CA LYS A 283 -11.80 -25.69 7.32
C LYS A 283 -11.91 -24.96 5.99
N ALA A 284 -12.10 -23.62 6.01
CA ALA A 284 -12.20 -22.79 4.82
C ALA A 284 -10.91 -22.77 3.98
N GLY A 285 -9.74 -22.97 4.58
CA GLY A 285 -8.48 -23.15 3.85
C GLY A 285 -8.47 -24.35 2.89
N GLY A 286 -9.39 -25.31 3.05
CA GLY A 286 -9.61 -26.41 2.09
C GLY A 286 -10.66 -26.09 1.00
N TRP A 287 -11.22 -24.89 0.95
CA TRP A 287 -12.16 -24.49 -0.09
C TRP A 287 -11.43 -24.10 -1.37
N PRO A 288 -12.13 -24.06 -2.53
CA PRO A 288 -11.54 -23.56 -3.78
C PRO A 288 -11.02 -22.13 -3.65
N ARG A 289 -10.24 -21.67 -4.61
CA ARG A 289 -9.86 -20.26 -4.70
C ARG A 289 -11.11 -19.39 -4.80
N GLY A 290 -11.10 -18.22 -4.13
CA GLY A 290 -12.29 -17.41 -4.02
C GLY A 290 -12.09 -16.10 -3.27
N VAL A 291 -13.17 -15.33 -3.17
CA VAL A 291 -13.25 -14.17 -2.29
C VAL A 291 -14.05 -14.57 -1.06
N TYR A 292 -13.43 -14.47 0.09
CA TYR A 292 -13.99 -14.89 1.36
C TYR A 292 -14.10 -13.72 2.31
N LYS A 293 -15.04 -13.78 3.24
CA LYS A 293 -15.14 -12.83 4.35
C LYS A 293 -15.14 -13.54 5.69
N LEU A 294 -14.44 -12.93 6.64
CA LEU A 294 -14.36 -13.37 8.02
C LEU A 294 -14.95 -12.29 8.92
N THR A 295 -16.21 -12.44 9.29
CA THR A 295 -16.94 -11.50 10.12
C THR A 295 -16.86 -11.92 11.58
N VAL A 296 -15.93 -11.34 12.33
CA VAL A 296 -15.64 -11.70 13.72
C VAL A 296 -15.36 -10.43 14.54
N PRO A 297 -15.89 -10.31 15.77
CA PRO A 297 -15.63 -9.16 16.62
C PRO A 297 -14.15 -8.86 16.84
N THR A 298 -13.85 -7.61 17.21
CA THR A 298 -12.49 -7.23 17.65
C THR A 298 -12.02 -8.14 18.79
N GLY A 299 -10.75 -8.56 18.74
CA GLY A 299 -10.19 -9.52 19.70
C GLY A 299 -10.59 -10.99 19.49
N GLY A 300 -11.31 -11.30 18.41
CA GLY A 300 -11.71 -12.67 18.06
C GLY A 300 -10.62 -13.54 17.45
N GLY A 301 -9.36 -13.10 17.39
CA GLY A 301 -8.23 -13.90 16.89
C GLY A 301 -8.07 -13.92 15.37
N LYS A 302 -8.57 -12.89 14.66
CA LYS A 302 -8.55 -12.80 13.18
C LYS A 302 -7.18 -13.05 12.55
N THR A 303 -6.10 -12.50 13.11
CA THR A 303 -4.75 -12.59 12.54
C THR A 303 -4.28 -14.02 12.36
N PHE A 304 -4.27 -14.82 13.44
CA PHE A 304 -3.84 -16.23 13.35
C PHE A 304 -4.86 -17.13 12.66
N ALA A 305 -6.15 -16.84 12.80
CA ALA A 305 -7.19 -17.59 12.10
C ALA A 305 -7.10 -17.39 10.57
N GLY A 306 -6.89 -16.14 10.11
CA GLY A 306 -6.65 -15.82 8.71
C GLY A 306 -5.36 -16.47 8.18
N MET A 307 -4.28 -16.41 8.95
CA MET A 307 -3.00 -17.05 8.61
C MET A 307 -3.15 -18.58 8.50
N ARG A 308 -3.91 -19.21 9.42
CA ARG A 308 -4.20 -20.65 9.39
C ARG A 308 -4.98 -21.07 8.14
N MET A 309 -5.97 -20.25 7.73
CA MET A 309 -6.67 -20.41 6.45
C MET A 309 -5.69 -20.32 5.29
N ALA A 310 -4.91 -19.25 5.24
CA ALA A 310 -3.99 -18.99 4.14
C ALA A 310 -2.94 -20.08 3.97
N LEU A 311 -2.28 -20.50 5.05
CA LEU A 311 -1.29 -21.59 5.02
C LEU A 311 -1.89 -22.92 4.56
N ARG A 312 -3.10 -23.26 5.01
CA ARG A 312 -3.77 -24.48 4.53
C ARG A 312 -4.14 -24.35 3.05
N HIS A 313 -4.57 -23.17 2.62
CA HIS A 313 -4.92 -22.90 1.23
C HIS A 313 -3.71 -23.02 0.29
N MET A 314 -2.53 -22.51 0.70
CA MET A 314 -1.28 -22.61 -0.05
C MET A 314 -0.71 -24.04 -0.13
N ARG A 315 -1.23 -24.98 0.67
CA ARG A 315 -0.83 -26.40 0.68
C ARG A 315 -1.70 -27.29 -0.22
N GLN A 316 -2.70 -26.75 -0.90
CA GLN A 316 -3.51 -27.51 -1.85
C GLN A 316 -2.68 -27.83 -3.11
N GLU A 317 -2.95 -28.97 -3.74
CA GLU A 317 -2.22 -29.43 -4.93
C GLU A 317 -2.28 -28.41 -6.08
N ASP A 318 -3.42 -27.73 -6.26
CA ASP A 318 -3.59 -26.67 -7.25
C ASP A 318 -2.85 -25.38 -6.89
N ALA A 319 -2.35 -25.26 -5.67
CA ALA A 319 -1.57 -24.12 -5.17
C ALA A 319 -0.05 -24.41 -5.16
N ALA A 320 0.40 -25.53 -5.73
CA ALA A 320 1.81 -25.93 -5.81
C ALA A 320 2.67 -24.98 -6.68
N GLY A 321 2.25 -23.73 -6.81
CA GLY A 321 2.92 -22.65 -7.49
C GLY A 321 3.59 -21.67 -6.54
N ILE A 322 4.41 -20.84 -7.11
CA ILE A 322 5.10 -19.72 -6.51
C ILE A 322 4.05 -18.67 -6.11
N GLY A 323 3.72 -18.57 -4.85
CA GLY A 323 2.74 -17.60 -4.32
C GLY A 323 3.22 -16.93 -3.04
N HIS A 324 2.44 -15.98 -2.57
CA HIS A 324 2.73 -15.23 -1.35
C HIS A 324 1.51 -15.22 -0.43
N ILE A 325 1.74 -15.06 0.86
CA ILE A 325 0.69 -14.66 1.80
C ILE A 325 0.90 -13.19 2.11
N ILE A 326 -0.02 -12.35 1.65
CA ILE A 326 0.06 -10.89 1.77
C ILE A 326 -0.95 -10.41 2.79
N GLN A 327 -0.48 -9.92 3.93
CA GLN A 327 -1.30 -9.32 4.98
C GLN A 327 -1.34 -7.81 4.79
N VAL A 328 -2.52 -7.27 4.49
CA VAL A 328 -2.74 -5.83 4.29
C VAL A 328 -3.46 -5.25 5.51
N LEU A 329 -2.89 -4.21 6.09
CA LEU A 329 -3.36 -3.58 7.33
C LEU A 329 -3.56 -2.07 7.12
N PRO A 330 -4.52 -1.43 7.80
CA PRO A 330 -4.79 0.00 7.58
C PRO A 330 -3.74 0.93 8.19
N PHE A 331 -3.02 0.50 9.24
CA PHE A 331 -2.14 1.36 10.03
C PHE A 331 -0.76 0.72 10.24
N THR A 332 0.29 1.53 10.16
CA THR A 332 1.69 1.09 10.34
C THR A 332 1.96 0.51 11.73
N SER A 333 1.38 1.08 12.78
CA SER A 333 1.55 0.61 14.17
C SER A 333 1.05 -0.82 14.43
N ILE A 334 0.14 -1.31 13.58
CA ILE A 334 -0.38 -2.68 13.69
C ILE A 334 0.55 -3.67 12.96
N ILE A 335 1.24 -3.21 11.92
CA ILE A 335 2.11 -4.08 11.10
C ILE A 335 3.22 -4.67 11.97
N GLU A 336 4.00 -3.84 12.65
CA GLU A 336 5.12 -4.27 13.49
C GLU A 336 4.68 -5.32 14.53
N GLN A 337 3.56 -5.06 15.21
CA GLN A 337 3.03 -5.97 16.22
C GLN A 337 2.55 -7.30 15.62
N ASN A 338 1.80 -7.26 14.52
CA ASN A 338 1.27 -8.47 13.88
C ASN A 338 2.39 -9.26 13.19
N ALA A 339 3.30 -8.58 12.52
CA ALA A 339 4.45 -9.19 11.87
C ALA A 339 5.34 -9.91 12.89
N LYS A 340 5.65 -9.25 14.02
CA LYS A 340 6.40 -9.88 15.11
C LYS A 340 5.68 -11.13 15.64
N ALA A 341 4.39 -11.04 15.92
CA ALA A 341 3.62 -12.18 16.43
C ALA A 341 3.62 -13.37 15.46
N VAL A 342 3.48 -13.10 14.14
CA VAL A 342 3.52 -14.14 13.10
C VAL A 342 4.94 -14.68 12.91
N ARG A 343 5.96 -13.81 12.91
CA ARG A 343 7.37 -14.22 12.83
C ARG A 343 7.75 -15.16 13.95
N ASP A 344 7.34 -14.85 15.18
CA ASP A 344 7.59 -15.69 16.37
C ASP A 344 6.83 -17.01 16.28
N ALA A 345 5.55 -17.01 15.83
CA ALA A 345 4.74 -18.19 15.70
C ALA A 345 5.24 -19.16 14.61
N LEU A 346 5.63 -18.63 13.46
CA LEU A 346 6.08 -19.40 12.29
C LEU A 346 7.59 -19.66 12.29
N GLN A 347 8.37 -18.95 13.11
CA GLN A 347 9.83 -18.97 13.08
C GLN A 347 10.37 -18.75 11.66
N CYS A 348 9.77 -17.78 10.94
CA CYS A 348 10.03 -17.56 9.51
C CYS A 348 11.14 -16.54 9.23
N GLY A 349 11.74 -15.92 10.27
CA GLY A 349 12.91 -15.04 10.12
C GLY A 349 12.76 -14.00 9.00
N GLU A 350 13.66 -14.09 8.01
CA GLU A 350 13.73 -13.18 6.85
C GLU A 350 12.67 -13.45 5.77
N ASP A 351 11.97 -14.60 5.84
CA ASP A 351 10.87 -14.92 4.91
C ASP A 351 9.62 -14.06 5.14
N LEU A 352 9.62 -13.19 6.18
CA LEU A 352 8.58 -12.24 6.45
C LEU A 352 9.09 -10.80 6.26
N LEU A 353 8.59 -10.15 5.22
CA LEU A 353 8.87 -8.76 4.89
C LEU A 353 7.82 -7.82 5.49
N GLU A 354 8.27 -6.77 6.17
CA GLU A 354 7.44 -5.63 6.58
C GLU A 354 7.65 -4.48 5.61
N HIS A 355 6.60 -4.06 4.91
CA HIS A 355 6.67 -2.98 3.95
C HIS A 355 5.69 -1.85 4.25
N HIS A 356 6.19 -0.78 4.87
CA HIS A 356 5.41 0.42 5.18
C HIS A 356 6.29 1.68 5.22
N SER A 357 5.68 2.86 5.30
CA SER A 357 6.38 4.15 5.21
C SER A 357 7.41 4.44 6.30
N ASN A 358 7.34 3.75 7.44
CA ASN A 358 8.28 3.95 8.55
C ASN A 358 9.58 3.16 8.34
N VAL A 359 9.57 2.14 7.51
CA VAL A 359 10.78 1.39 7.14
C VAL A 359 11.41 2.08 5.94
N VAL A 360 12.70 2.33 6.05
CA VAL A 360 13.45 3.17 5.12
C VAL A 360 13.51 2.55 3.74
N THR A 361 12.88 3.18 2.75
CA THR A 361 13.21 2.95 1.34
C THR A 361 13.98 4.15 0.80
N GLU A 362 15.25 3.94 0.43
CA GLU A 362 15.98 4.87 -0.43
C GLU A 362 15.41 4.79 -1.83
N GLY A 363 15.04 5.89 -2.42
CA GLY A 363 14.73 5.92 -3.85
C GLY A 363 13.88 7.07 -4.30
N GLN A 364 14.41 8.29 -4.23
CA GLN A 364 14.20 9.25 -5.30
C GLN A 364 15.55 9.60 -5.88
N GLU A 365 15.60 9.50 -7.20
CA GLU A 365 16.71 9.63 -8.12
C GLU A 365 17.81 10.60 -7.69
N GLY A 366 19.04 10.17 -7.86
CA GLY A 366 20.20 11.04 -7.97
C GLY A 366 21.35 10.70 -7.05
N ASP A 367 22.20 9.93 -7.62
CA ASP A 367 23.65 9.94 -7.43
C ASP A 367 24.29 9.11 -6.32
N ARG A 368 25.35 8.52 -6.72
CA ARG A 368 26.24 7.52 -6.16
C ARG A 368 27.01 8.00 -4.94
N GLY A 369 27.41 7.03 -4.16
CA GLY A 369 28.69 7.06 -3.45
C GLY A 369 28.59 7.02 -1.95
N GLY A 370 29.14 5.95 -1.40
CA GLY A 370 29.67 5.93 -0.04
C GLY A 370 28.94 5.02 0.93
N GLU A 371 29.59 3.93 1.16
CA GLU A 371 29.59 3.10 2.37
C GLU A 371 28.93 3.76 3.58
N GLU A 372 27.88 3.12 4.11
CA GLU A 372 27.67 3.06 5.55
C GLU A 372 26.58 2.03 5.89
N GLU A 373 27.08 0.85 6.21
CA GLU A 373 26.41 -0.13 7.09
C GLU A 373 26.38 0.47 8.48
N ARG A 374 25.20 0.55 9.10
CA ARG A 374 24.92 0.43 10.54
C ARG A 374 23.63 1.14 10.86
N ASP A 375 22.54 0.40 10.88
CA ASP A 375 21.35 0.56 11.73
C ASP A 375 20.19 -0.36 11.29
N ALA A 376 20.55 -1.49 10.61
CA ALA A 376 19.62 -2.59 10.32
C ALA A 376 19.68 -3.69 11.41
N GLU A 377 20.17 -3.35 12.62
CA GLU A 377 20.38 -4.36 13.67
C GLU A 377 19.10 -4.93 14.31
N GLU A 378 17.90 -4.37 14.01
CA GLU A 378 16.64 -5.04 14.38
C GLU A 378 16.08 -5.96 13.27
N HIS A 379 16.57 -5.84 12.04
CA HIS A 379 16.28 -6.75 10.95
C HIS A 379 17.61 -7.32 10.44
N ASN A 380 17.74 -8.63 10.39
CA ASN A 380 18.96 -9.33 9.92
C ASN A 380 19.34 -9.06 8.44
N LEU A 381 18.71 -8.08 7.78
CA LEU A 381 18.88 -7.73 6.37
C LEU A 381 19.68 -6.44 6.23
N SER A 382 20.61 -6.37 5.28
CA SER A 382 21.23 -5.10 4.90
C SER A 382 20.19 -4.15 4.29
N SER A 383 20.43 -2.84 4.35
CA SER A 383 19.50 -1.84 3.78
C SER A 383 19.26 -2.05 2.28
N GLU A 384 20.23 -2.58 1.56
CA GLU A 384 20.12 -2.89 0.13
C GLU A 384 19.26 -4.14 -0.12
N GLN A 385 19.47 -5.21 0.64
CA GLN A 385 18.63 -6.40 0.59
C GLN A 385 17.17 -6.08 0.94
N TYR A 386 16.95 -5.29 2.00
CA TYR A 386 15.60 -4.84 2.37
C TYR A 386 14.95 -4.04 1.22
N ARG A 387 15.67 -3.13 0.56
CA ARG A 387 15.18 -2.37 -0.59
C ARG A 387 14.78 -3.29 -1.74
N LEU A 388 15.63 -4.25 -2.08
CA LEU A 388 15.34 -5.23 -3.14
C LEU A 388 14.08 -6.05 -2.84
N LEU A 389 13.91 -6.52 -1.61
CA LEU A 389 12.72 -7.27 -1.19
C LEU A 389 11.46 -6.42 -1.23
N THR A 390 11.52 -5.14 -0.80
CA THR A 390 10.36 -4.23 -0.86
C THR A 390 9.98 -3.84 -2.28
N GLU A 391 10.94 -3.75 -3.19
CA GLU A 391 10.67 -3.46 -4.59
C GLU A 391 10.04 -4.65 -5.34
N ARG A 392 10.29 -5.90 -4.92
CA ARG A 392 9.82 -7.11 -5.61
C ARG A 392 8.72 -7.87 -4.90
N TRP A 393 8.66 -7.79 -3.57
CA TRP A 393 7.83 -8.66 -2.74
C TRP A 393 8.10 -10.15 -2.98
N ASN A 394 9.37 -10.54 -2.97
CA ASN A 394 9.80 -11.91 -3.25
C ASN A 394 9.98 -12.79 -1.99
N THR A 395 9.31 -12.47 -0.88
CA THR A 395 9.31 -13.25 0.35
C THR A 395 8.03 -14.07 0.49
N SER A 396 8.05 -15.11 1.33
CA SER A 396 6.87 -15.96 1.58
C SER A 396 5.72 -15.15 2.21
N PHE A 397 6.04 -14.29 3.16
CA PHE A 397 5.07 -13.47 3.90
C PHE A 397 5.36 -11.99 3.69
N ILE A 398 4.33 -11.23 3.35
CA ILE A 398 4.42 -9.79 3.13
C ILE A 398 3.38 -9.09 4.00
N PHE A 399 3.84 -8.23 4.90
CA PHE A 399 3.00 -7.38 5.73
C PHE A 399 3.10 -5.95 5.23
N THR A 400 1.98 -5.39 4.80
CA THR A 400 1.98 -4.06 4.16
C THR A 400 0.78 -3.22 4.55
N THR A 401 0.84 -1.91 4.26
CA THR A 401 -0.30 -1.01 4.45
C THR A 401 -1.26 -1.05 3.26
N THR A 402 -2.53 -0.69 3.51
CA THR A 402 -3.51 -0.43 2.45
C THR A 402 -2.99 0.59 1.42
N VAL A 403 -2.23 1.59 1.87
CA VAL A 403 -1.62 2.61 1.00
C VAL A 403 -0.62 1.98 0.03
N GLN A 404 0.33 1.20 0.54
CA GLN A 404 1.35 0.54 -0.29
C GLN A 404 0.73 -0.50 -1.23
N PHE A 405 -0.26 -1.25 -0.75
CA PHE A 405 -1.00 -2.21 -1.56
C PHE A 405 -1.69 -1.56 -2.77
N LEU A 406 -2.42 -0.46 -2.56
CA LEU A 406 -3.09 0.25 -3.65
C LEU A 406 -2.09 1.00 -4.54
N ASN A 407 -1.00 1.56 -4.00
CA ASN A 407 0.05 2.18 -4.80
C ASN A 407 0.73 1.17 -5.73
N THR A 408 0.90 -0.08 -5.31
CA THR A 408 1.43 -1.18 -6.15
C THR A 408 0.66 -1.30 -7.47
N VAL A 409 -0.62 -1.02 -7.46
CA VAL A 409 -1.48 -1.15 -8.64
C VAL A 409 -1.70 0.17 -9.36
N TYR A 410 -1.92 1.26 -8.64
CA TYR A 410 -2.39 2.54 -9.20
C TYR A 410 -1.34 3.66 -9.14
N GLY A 411 -0.25 3.47 -8.41
CA GLY A 411 0.81 4.46 -8.26
C GLY A 411 1.51 4.79 -9.58
N PRO A 412 2.20 5.97 -9.65
CA PRO A 412 2.87 6.44 -10.85
C PRO A 412 4.26 5.84 -11.06
N GLY A 413 4.87 5.32 -9.99
CA GLY A 413 6.28 4.93 -9.97
C GLY A 413 6.56 3.55 -10.53
N THR A 414 7.72 3.37 -11.17
CA THR A 414 8.20 2.04 -11.61
C THR A 414 8.48 1.11 -10.43
N GLN A 415 8.89 1.64 -9.29
CA GLN A 415 9.13 0.85 -8.08
C GLN A 415 7.84 0.25 -7.52
N ASP A 416 6.75 1.03 -7.52
CA ASP A 416 5.47 0.57 -7.02
C ASP A 416 4.89 -0.54 -7.89
N ILE A 417 4.83 -0.32 -9.20
CA ILE A 417 4.21 -1.25 -10.13
C ILE A 417 5.04 -2.54 -10.33
N ARG A 418 6.36 -2.49 -10.11
CA ARG A 418 7.27 -3.63 -10.24
C ARG A 418 6.78 -4.87 -9.49
N ARG A 419 6.18 -4.70 -8.29
CA ARG A 419 5.70 -5.78 -7.44
C ARG A 419 4.27 -6.26 -7.73
N MET A 420 3.57 -5.67 -8.71
CA MET A 420 2.18 -6.02 -8.99
C MET A 420 2.00 -7.48 -9.40
N HIS A 421 2.94 -8.06 -10.13
CA HIS A 421 2.88 -9.48 -10.54
C HIS A 421 2.94 -10.45 -9.35
N SER A 422 3.47 -10.02 -8.19
CA SER A 422 3.53 -10.82 -6.96
C SER A 422 2.15 -10.95 -6.27
N LEU A 423 1.15 -10.16 -6.70
CA LEU A 423 -0.23 -10.33 -6.25
C LEU A 423 -0.90 -11.58 -6.83
N ALA A 424 -0.40 -12.10 -7.96
CA ALA A 424 -0.95 -13.29 -8.59
C ALA A 424 -0.50 -14.59 -7.89
N ASP A 425 -1.34 -15.63 -7.95
CA ASP A 425 -1.17 -16.91 -7.26
C ASP A 425 -0.99 -16.78 -5.73
N SER A 426 -1.52 -15.75 -5.13
CA SER A 426 -1.31 -15.41 -3.71
C SER A 426 -2.59 -15.54 -2.89
N VAL A 427 -2.43 -15.57 -1.56
CA VAL A 427 -3.53 -15.35 -0.62
C VAL A 427 -3.36 -13.95 -0.02
N ILE A 428 -4.33 -13.08 -0.26
CA ILE A 428 -4.33 -11.70 0.24
C ILE A 428 -5.32 -11.59 1.39
N ILE A 429 -4.83 -11.28 2.58
CA ILE A 429 -5.63 -11.06 3.78
C ILE A 429 -5.76 -9.55 4.00
N MET A 430 -6.97 -9.01 3.77
CA MET A 430 -7.30 -7.60 4.02
C MET A 430 -7.87 -7.46 5.42
N ASP A 431 -7.12 -6.93 6.35
CA ASP A 431 -7.62 -6.69 7.71
C ASP A 431 -8.26 -5.30 7.83
N GLU A 432 -9.33 -5.20 8.61
CA GLU A 432 -10.13 -4.00 8.83
C GLU A 432 -10.51 -3.29 7.51
N VAL A 433 -11.11 -4.03 6.57
CA VAL A 433 -11.45 -3.55 5.22
C VAL A 433 -12.35 -2.30 5.22
N GLN A 434 -13.11 -2.05 6.29
CA GLN A 434 -13.93 -0.84 6.46
C GLN A 434 -13.08 0.45 6.61
N ALA A 435 -11.78 0.32 6.90
CA ALA A 435 -10.88 1.47 6.97
C ALA A 435 -10.37 1.95 5.59
N LEU A 436 -10.83 1.31 4.49
CA LEU A 436 -10.55 1.79 3.13
C LEU A 436 -11.12 3.19 2.92
N PRO A 437 -10.33 4.16 2.43
CA PRO A 437 -10.84 5.47 2.07
C PRO A 437 -11.95 5.35 1.01
N LEU A 438 -13.07 6.05 1.22
CA LEU A 438 -14.27 5.96 0.34
C LEU A 438 -13.92 6.11 -1.14
N LYS A 439 -13.08 7.09 -1.50
CA LYS A 439 -12.66 7.36 -2.88
C LYS A 439 -11.94 6.18 -3.55
N THR A 440 -11.37 5.25 -2.77
CA THR A 440 -10.64 4.08 -3.29
C THR A 440 -11.49 2.82 -3.35
N MET A 441 -12.68 2.79 -2.76
CA MET A 441 -13.50 1.57 -2.66
C MET A 441 -13.86 0.97 -4.02
N LYS A 442 -14.22 1.84 -4.99
CA LYS A 442 -14.54 1.41 -6.36
C LYS A 442 -13.33 0.76 -7.04
N LEU A 443 -12.17 1.39 -6.93
CA LEU A 443 -10.91 0.89 -7.48
C LEU A 443 -10.51 -0.44 -6.81
N PHE A 444 -10.71 -0.54 -5.50
CA PHE A 444 -10.46 -1.76 -4.74
C PHE A 444 -11.38 -2.91 -5.17
N GLY A 445 -12.67 -2.66 -5.35
CA GLY A 445 -13.63 -3.66 -5.84
C GLY A 445 -13.22 -4.24 -7.20
N GLU A 446 -12.85 -3.38 -8.16
CA GLU A 446 -12.36 -3.81 -9.48
C GLU A 446 -11.02 -4.56 -9.40
N LEU A 447 -10.14 -4.15 -8.50
CA LEU A 447 -8.89 -4.88 -8.24
C LEU A 447 -9.17 -6.29 -7.72
N VAL A 448 -10.07 -6.46 -6.73
CA VAL A 448 -10.45 -7.78 -6.20
C VAL A 448 -11.04 -8.66 -7.31
N ASN A 449 -11.90 -8.10 -8.17
CA ASN A 449 -12.45 -8.82 -9.32
C ASN A 449 -11.35 -9.29 -10.29
N PHE A 450 -10.36 -8.44 -10.57
CA PHE A 450 -9.21 -8.79 -11.42
C PHE A 450 -8.32 -9.87 -10.77
N LEU A 451 -8.00 -9.71 -9.51
CA LEU A 451 -7.16 -10.65 -8.77
C LEU A 451 -7.77 -12.06 -8.73
N TYR A 452 -9.08 -12.16 -8.50
CA TYR A 452 -9.77 -13.43 -8.50
C TYR A 452 -9.89 -14.02 -9.91
N ASN A 453 -10.40 -13.23 -10.89
CA ASN A 453 -10.75 -13.75 -12.21
C ASN A 453 -9.53 -13.97 -13.12
N ALA A 454 -8.48 -13.14 -12.99
CA ALA A 454 -7.35 -13.13 -13.90
C ALA A 454 -6.03 -13.59 -13.27
N CYS A 455 -5.85 -13.40 -11.96
CA CYS A 455 -4.59 -13.65 -11.27
C CYS A 455 -4.58 -14.90 -10.37
N ASN A 456 -5.64 -15.72 -10.41
CA ASN A 456 -5.72 -16.94 -9.62
C ASN A 456 -5.49 -16.70 -8.10
N THR A 457 -5.92 -15.56 -7.57
CA THR A 457 -5.65 -15.08 -6.21
C THR A 457 -6.85 -15.30 -5.32
N THR A 458 -6.62 -15.77 -4.10
CA THR A 458 -7.65 -15.84 -3.05
C THR A 458 -7.58 -14.56 -2.20
N VAL A 459 -8.74 -13.94 -1.95
CA VAL A 459 -8.84 -12.75 -1.12
C VAL A 459 -9.69 -13.04 0.11
N LEU A 460 -9.15 -12.77 1.30
CA LEU A 460 -9.84 -12.88 2.58
C LEU A 460 -10.08 -11.48 3.16
N LEU A 461 -11.34 -11.08 3.27
CA LEU A 461 -11.77 -9.80 3.84
C LEU A 461 -12.08 -9.98 5.33
N CYS A 462 -11.20 -9.50 6.21
CA CYS A 462 -11.34 -9.60 7.66
C CYS A 462 -11.89 -8.31 8.25
N THR A 463 -12.96 -8.38 9.03
CA THR A 463 -13.49 -7.21 9.73
C THR A 463 -14.46 -7.60 10.84
N ALA A 464 -14.61 -6.72 11.84
CA ALA A 464 -15.68 -6.81 12.83
C ALA A 464 -16.99 -6.17 12.30
N THR A 465 -16.88 -5.27 11.32
CA THR A 465 -17.98 -4.45 10.80
C THR A 465 -17.97 -4.51 9.29
N GLN A 466 -18.80 -5.37 8.69
CA GLN A 466 -18.80 -5.60 7.23
C GLN A 466 -19.41 -4.42 6.47
N PRO A 467 -18.66 -3.73 5.60
CA PRO A 467 -19.19 -2.65 4.76
C PRO A 467 -20.03 -3.17 3.58
N GLU A 468 -20.24 -4.49 3.47
CA GLU A 468 -21.04 -5.17 2.43
C GLU A 468 -20.67 -4.70 1.01
N LEU A 469 -19.38 -4.70 0.68
CA LEU A 469 -18.85 -4.21 -0.60
C LEU A 469 -19.43 -4.97 -1.80
N GLU A 470 -19.83 -6.24 -1.60
CA GLU A 470 -20.48 -7.08 -2.58
C GLU A 470 -21.90 -6.67 -2.94
N LYS A 471 -22.56 -5.86 -2.10
CA LYS A 471 -23.93 -5.39 -2.34
C LYS A 471 -23.97 -4.03 -3.09
N ARG A 472 -22.79 -3.51 -3.49
CA ARG A 472 -22.69 -2.19 -4.15
C ARG A 472 -22.67 -2.34 -5.67
N PRO A 473 -23.28 -1.40 -6.42
CA PRO A 473 -23.30 -1.45 -7.91
C PRO A 473 -21.89 -1.47 -8.52
N ILE A 474 -20.92 -0.90 -7.82
CA ILE A 474 -19.51 -0.73 -8.26
C ILE A 474 -18.59 -1.33 -7.19
N GLY A 475 -18.94 -2.48 -6.71
CA GLY A 475 -18.19 -3.22 -5.68
C GLY A 475 -17.58 -4.50 -6.23
N ILE A 476 -17.36 -5.42 -5.30
CA ILE A 476 -16.92 -6.78 -5.62
C ILE A 476 -18.08 -7.50 -6.29
N LYS A 477 -17.94 -7.82 -7.58
CA LYS A 477 -18.96 -8.53 -8.39
C LYS A 477 -18.90 -10.05 -8.23
N THR A 478 -17.75 -10.55 -7.81
CA THR A 478 -17.52 -11.96 -7.52
C THR A 478 -18.28 -12.36 -6.25
N GLU A 479 -18.79 -13.58 -6.18
CA GLU A 479 -19.42 -14.13 -4.98
C GLU A 479 -18.46 -14.06 -3.80
N VAL A 480 -18.90 -13.39 -2.71
CA VAL A 480 -18.14 -13.29 -1.46
C VAL A 480 -18.76 -14.24 -0.43
N LYS A 481 -18.04 -15.31 -0.07
CA LYS A 481 -18.54 -16.34 0.84
C LYS A 481 -18.10 -16.09 2.27
N GLU A 482 -19.08 -16.08 3.20
CA GLU A 482 -18.80 -15.97 4.63
C GLU A 482 -18.21 -17.28 5.20
N ILE A 483 -17.13 -17.17 5.97
CA ILE A 483 -16.47 -18.31 6.63
C ILE A 483 -17.21 -18.76 7.88
N MET A 484 -17.71 -17.79 8.66
CA MET A 484 -18.41 -18.11 9.90
C MET A 484 -19.85 -18.56 9.63
N PRO A 485 -20.25 -19.77 10.05
CA PRO A 485 -21.60 -20.28 9.77
C PRO A 485 -22.69 -19.51 10.48
N ASN A 486 -22.42 -19.00 11.70
CA ASN A 486 -23.40 -18.35 12.58
C ASN A 486 -22.84 -17.04 13.14
N VAL A 487 -22.68 -16.00 12.28
CA VAL A 487 -22.10 -14.71 12.66
C VAL A 487 -22.81 -14.09 13.89
N ASN A 488 -24.15 -14.08 13.91
CA ASN A 488 -24.91 -13.49 15.03
C ASN A 488 -24.60 -14.19 16.36
N GLU A 489 -24.52 -15.52 16.37
CA GLU A 489 -24.21 -16.31 17.57
C GLU A 489 -22.81 -15.99 18.09
N ILE A 490 -21.84 -15.87 17.20
CA ILE A 490 -20.45 -15.51 17.54
C ILE A 490 -20.42 -14.12 18.19
N PHE A 491 -21.10 -13.13 17.61
CA PHE A 491 -21.15 -11.77 18.18
C PHE A 491 -21.82 -11.75 19.57
N GLN A 492 -22.92 -12.47 19.77
CA GLN A 492 -23.56 -12.59 21.08
C GLN A 492 -22.63 -13.26 22.12
N LYS A 493 -21.96 -14.36 21.73
CA LYS A 493 -21.01 -15.03 22.62
C LYS A 493 -19.77 -14.22 22.94
N PHE A 494 -19.28 -13.40 22.01
CA PHE A 494 -18.15 -12.49 22.20
C PHE A 494 -18.54 -11.16 22.86
N GLN A 495 -19.82 -10.90 23.13
CA GLN A 495 -20.24 -9.65 23.74
C GLN A 495 -19.58 -9.48 25.11
N ARG A 496 -18.78 -8.44 25.25
CA ARG A 496 -17.97 -8.09 26.42
C ARG A 496 -18.21 -6.66 26.89
N MET A 497 -18.88 -5.86 26.04
CA MET A 497 -19.21 -4.48 26.29
C MET A 497 -20.70 -4.29 26.11
N GLU A 498 -21.29 -3.51 26.99
CA GLU A 498 -22.64 -2.96 26.87
C GLU A 498 -22.53 -1.52 26.38
N VAL A 499 -23.17 -1.20 25.26
CA VAL A 499 -23.19 0.18 24.74
C VAL A 499 -24.42 0.90 25.31
N ARG A 500 -24.18 1.99 26.02
CA ARG A 500 -25.21 2.85 26.63
C ARG A 500 -25.22 4.20 25.94
N ASP A 501 -26.34 4.52 25.34
CA ASP A 501 -26.59 5.83 24.76
C ASP A 501 -26.83 6.88 25.82
N ARG A 502 -25.96 7.88 25.88
CA ARG A 502 -26.02 9.04 26.76
C ARG A 502 -26.06 10.36 25.96
N THR A 503 -26.42 10.28 24.67
CA THR A 503 -26.57 11.49 23.87
C THR A 503 -27.71 12.36 24.37
N GLN A 504 -27.50 13.67 24.30
CA GLN A 504 -28.47 14.70 24.77
C GLN A 504 -28.88 15.62 23.62
N ALA A 505 -30.08 16.18 23.73
CA ALA A 505 -30.49 17.26 22.84
C ALA A 505 -29.61 18.51 23.09
N GLY A 506 -29.01 19.04 22.01
CA GLY A 506 -28.04 20.13 22.09
C GLY A 506 -26.62 19.74 22.48
N GLY A 507 -26.37 18.51 22.93
CA GLY A 507 -25.03 18.02 23.30
C GLY A 507 -24.55 18.49 24.69
N TYR A 508 -23.40 17.92 25.11
CA TYR A 508 -22.72 18.32 26.34
C TYR A 508 -21.81 19.52 26.09
N SER A 509 -21.80 20.50 27.01
CA SER A 509 -20.68 21.44 27.08
C SER A 509 -19.40 20.71 27.53
N ILE A 510 -18.23 21.32 27.38
CA ILE A 510 -16.98 20.73 27.87
C ILE A 510 -17.03 20.46 29.36
N GLU A 511 -17.58 21.39 30.15
CA GLU A 511 -17.72 21.26 31.59
C GLU A 511 -18.66 20.11 31.95
N ALA A 512 -19.85 20.06 31.35
CA ALA A 512 -20.81 18.99 31.60
C ALA A 512 -20.26 17.60 31.14
N ALA A 513 -19.52 17.54 30.05
CA ALA A 513 -18.84 16.33 29.67
C ALA A 513 -17.74 15.91 30.67
N ALA A 514 -16.98 16.87 31.17
CA ALA A 514 -15.98 16.60 32.20
C ALA A 514 -16.60 16.12 33.53
N ASP A 515 -17.76 16.68 33.95
CA ASP A 515 -18.53 16.20 35.12
C ASP A 515 -18.97 14.74 34.91
N PHE A 516 -19.54 14.43 33.74
CA PHE A 516 -19.94 13.07 33.39
C PHE A 516 -18.75 12.08 33.38
N LEU A 517 -17.58 12.51 32.84
CA LEU A 517 -16.38 11.70 32.80
C LEU A 517 -15.77 11.47 34.18
N GLU A 518 -15.87 12.45 35.08
CA GLU A 518 -15.45 12.31 36.49
C GLU A 518 -16.34 11.31 37.21
N GLU A 519 -17.68 11.38 37.05
CA GLU A 519 -18.61 10.39 37.58
C GLU A 519 -18.32 8.99 37.06
N ALA A 520 -18.21 8.81 35.74
CA ALA A 520 -17.88 7.54 35.11
C ALA A 520 -16.54 6.97 35.59
N LYS A 521 -15.54 7.85 35.85
CA LYS A 521 -14.23 7.44 36.36
C LYS A 521 -14.31 6.99 37.82
N GLY A 522 -15.24 7.53 38.62
CA GLY A 522 -15.47 7.11 40.01
C GLY A 522 -15.86 5.63 40.14
N GLU A 523 -16.47 5.05 39.12
CA GLU A 523 -16.91 3.66 39.05
C GLU A 523 -15.85 2.65 38.59
N VAL A 524 -14.73 3.11 37.92
CA VAL A 524 -13.74 2.25 37.28
C VAL A 524 -12.31 2.73 37.54
N ASN A 525 -11.33 1.82 37.43
CA ASN A 525 -9.90 2.18 37.52
C ASN A 525 -9.35 2.71 36.19
N SER A 526 -9.88 2.26 35.04
CA SER A 526 -9.37 2.67 33.72
C SER A 526 -10.49 3.15 32.80
N LEU A 527 -10.32 4.38 32.27
CA LEU A 527 -11.28 5.03 31.40
C LEU A 527 -10.58 5.49 30.11
N LEU A 528 -11.12 5.06 28.97
CA LEU A 528 -10.74 5.58 27.65
C LEU A 528 -11.79 6.60 27.18
N VAL A 529 -11.34 7.80 26.77
CA VAL A 529 -12.18 8.87 26.24
C VAL A 529 -11.74 9.15 24.81
N VAL A 530 -12.61 8.91 23.82
CA VAL A 530 -12.29 9.09 22.39
C VAL A 530 -13.16 10.18 21.78
N MET A 531 -12.51 11.24 21.28
CA MET A 531 -13.15 12.40 20.67
C MET A 531 -12.92 12.41 19.15
N ASN A 532 -13.75 13.15 18.40
CA ASN A 532 -13.60 13.24 16.95
C ASN A 532 -12.50 14.23 16.55
N THR A 533 -12.34 15.31 17.31
CA THR A 533 -11.38 16.37 17.02
C THR A 533 -10.31 16.50 18.09
N LYS A 534 -9.10 16.91 17.69
CA LYS A 534 -7.99 17.19 18.63
C LYS A 534 -8.33 18.33 19.57
N THR A 535 -9.06 19.34 19.09
CA THR A 535 -9.47 20.51 19.88
C THR A 535 -10.34 20.10 21.04
N ILE A 536 -11.39 19.29 20.80
CA ILE A 536 -12.26 18.79 21.87
C ILE A 536 -11.50 17.87 22.82
N ALA A 537 -10.65 16.96 22.29
CA ALA A 537 -9.83 16.09 23.11
C ALA A 537 -8.92 16.88 24.05
N ARG A 538 -8.30 17.97 23.57
CA ARG A 538 -7.44 18.85 24.38
C ARG A 538 -8.22 19.59 25.45
N GLN A 539 -9.36 20.18 25.09
CA GLN A 539 -10.22 20.90 26.05
C GLN A 539 -10.69 19.98 27.20
N LEU A 540 -11.12 18.76 26.87
CA LEU A 540 -11.49 17.77 27.87
C LEU A 540 -10.29 17.30 28.70
N TYR A 541 -9.14 17.09 28.09
CA TYR A 541 -7.92 16.76 28.82
C TYR A 541 -7.58 17.82 29.87
N GLU A 542 -7.61 19.11 29.51
CA GLU A 542 -7.32 20.22 30.42
C GLU A 542 -8.38 20.37 31.51
N ALA A 543 -9.66 20.15 31.17
CA ALA A 543 -10.77 20.17 32.15
C ALA A 543 -10.64 19.03 33.19
N LEU A 544 -10.34 17.81 32.73
CA LEU A 544 -10.16 16.64 33.56
C LEU A 544 -8.90 16.77 34.44
N LYS A 545 -7.81 17.32 33.90
CA LYS A 545 -6.57 17.54 34.67
C LYS A 545 -6.79 18.42 35.88
N LYS A 546 -7.66 19.41 35.80
CA LYS A 546 -8.00 20.28 36.93
C LYS A 546 -8.83 19.56 38.01
N ARG A 547 -9.61 18.53 37.62
CA ARG A 547 -10.60 17.86 38.51
C ARG A 547 -10.04 16.60 39.16
N ILE A 548 -9.42 15.73 38.40
CA ILE A 548 -9.10 14.36 38.81
C ILE A 548 -7.62 14.03 38.90
N SER A 549 -6.69 14.97 38.61
CA SER A 549 -5.24 14.72 38.64
C SER A 549 -4.72 14.27 40.01
N SER A 550 -5.41 14.56 41.10
CA SER A 550 -5.05 14.09 42.45
C SER A 550 -5.38 12.61 42.70
N HIS A 551 -6.25 11.99 41.88
CA HIS A 551 -6.78 10.64 42.10
C HIS A 551 -6.48 9.68 40.96
N ALA A 552 -6.14 10.17 39.75
CA ALA A 552 -5.85 9.37 38.57
C ALA A 552 -4.76 10.00 37.72
N GLN A 553 -3.98 9.16 37.02
CA GLN A 553 -3.09 9.65 35.97
C GLN A 553 -3.90 9.93 34.71
N ILE A 554 -3.69 11.12 34.12
CA ILE A 554 -4.39 11.51 32.90
C ILE A 554 -3.35 11.56 31.78
N LEU A 555 -3.60 10.81 30.71
CA LEU A 555 -2.77 10.73 29.52
C LEU A 555 -3.49 11.32 28.32
N TYR A 556 -2.74 11.96 27.43
CA TYR A 556 -3.23 12.54 26.18
C TYR A 556 -2.53 11.91 25.00
N ILE A 557 -3.28 11.35 24.05
CA ILE A 557 -2.71 10.67 22.87
C ILE A 557 -3.45 11.11 21.62
N THR A 558 -2.78 11.92 20.81
CA THR A 558 -3.29 12.37 19.49
C THR A 558 -2.14 12.42 18.46
N THR A 559 -2.47 12.78 17.21
CA THR A 559 -1.47 13.01 16.17
C THR A 559 -0.68 14.32 16.34
N GLU A 560 -0.92 15.10 17.40
CA GLU A 560 -0.08 16.25 17.80
C GLU A 560 1.21 15.83 18.51
N LEU A 561 1.24 14.59 19.00
CA LEU A 561 2.47 13.95 19.49
C LEU A 561 3.22 13.34 18.29
N CYS A 562 4.53 13.50 18.22
CA CYS A 562 5.32 12.74 17.23
C CYS A 562 5.30 11.22 17.53
N PRO A 563 5.62 10.35 16.57
CA PRO A 563 5.59 8.90 16.77
C PRO A 563 6.39 8.40 17.98
N ALA A 564 7.61 8.91 18.18
CA ALA A 564 8.43 8.56 19.35
C ALA A 564 7.74 8.92 20.68
N HIS A 565 7.15 10.12 20.78
CA HIS A 565 6.42 10.56 21.95
C HIS A 565 5.17 9.71 22.19
N ARG A 566 4.40 9.42 21.14
CA ARG A 566 3.23 8.51 21.25
C ARG A 566 3.63 7.13 21.77
N SER A 567 4.73 6.57 21.27
CA SER A 567 5.24 5.27 21.73
C SER A 567 5.60 5.27 23.20
N ASP A 568 6.21 6.35 23.70
CA ASP A 568 6.53 6.51 25.11
C ASP A 568 5.27 6.59 25.99
N VAL A 569 4.26 7.39 25.56
CA VAL A 569 2.99 7.51 26.30
C VAL A 569 2.22 6.19 26.28
N ILE A 570 2.20 5.47 25.13
CA ILE A 570 1.55 4.16 25.04
C ILE A 570 2.24 3.13 25.93
N ARG A 571 3.57 3.14 26.01
CA ARG A 571 4.33 2.27 26.94
C ARG A 571 3.94 2.57 28.37
N ARG A 572 3.92 3.84 28.76
CA ARG A 572 3.50 4.26 30.08
C ARG A 572 2.06 3.87 30.40
N LEU A 573 1.16 4.02 29.42
CA LEU A 573 -0.23 3.59 29.54
C LEU A 573 -0.34 2.08 29.81
N LYS A 574 0.39 1.25 29.09
CA LYS A 574 0.40 -0.21 29.30
C LYS A 574 0.87 -0.59 30.70
N GLU A 575 1.97 0.01 31.17
CA GLU A 575 2.46 -0.19 32.53
C GLU A 575 1.41 0.14 33.59
N LEU A 576 0.68 1.26 33.42
CA LEU A 576 -0.37 1.66 34.36
C LEU A 576 -1.56 0.70 34.36
N LEU A 577 -1.98 0.23 33.18
CA LEU A 577 -3.07 -0.74 33.03
C LEU A 577 -2.69 -2.10 33.64
N GLU A 578 -1.48 -2.60 33.40
CA GLU A 578 -0.96 -3.85 33.97
C GLU A 578 -0.87 -3.80 35.48
N GLN A 579 -0.47 -2.66 36.03
CA GLN A 579 -0.42 -2.39 37.47
C GLN A 579 -1.79 -2.10 38.08
N LYS A 580 -2.89 -2.08 37.29
CA LYS A 580 -4.24 -1.70 37.68
C LYS A 580 -4.31 -0.33 38.37
N ARG A 581 -3.46 0.60 37.94
CA ARG A 581 -3.45 1.98 38.45
C ARG A 581 -4.63 2.78 37.90
N SER A 582 -5.08 3.76 38.67
CA SER A 582 -6.12 4.67 38.26
C SER A 582 -5.65 5.54 37.09
N VAL A 583 -6.27 5.37 35.90
CA VAL A 583 -5.85 6.07 34.67
C VAL A 583 -7.05 6.51 33.83
N VAL A 584 -6.94 7.71 33.26
CA VAL A 584 -7.82 8.22 32.19
C VAL A 584 -6.96 8.52 30.97
N CYS A 585 -7.33 7.99 29.82
CA CYS A 585 -6.67 8.30 28.55
C CYS A 585 -7.63 9.07 27.65
N VAL A 586 -7.30 10.31 27.33
CA VAL A 586 -8.05 11.15 26.38
C VAL A 586 -7.36 11.07 25.02
N SER A 587 -8.09 10.68 23.99
CA SER A 587 -7.52 10.44 22.67
C SER A 587 -8.49 10.84 21.54
N THR A 588 -7.99 10.83 20.34
CA THR A 588 -8.79 10.77 19.11
C THR A 588 -8.84 9.31 18.60
N SER A 589 -9.38 9.09 17.42
CA SER A 589 -9.50 7.75 16.78
C SER A 589 -8.19 6.95 16.69
N ILE A 590 -7.04 7.55 16.99
CA ILE A 590 -5.73 6.89 16.93
C ILE A 590 -5.61 5.66 17.87
N LEU A 591 -6.38 5.58 18.93
CA LEU A 591 -6.46 4.43 19.82
C LEU A 591 -7.57 3.43 19.49
N GLU A 592 -8.44 3.74 18.51
CA GLU A 592 -9.51 2.83 18.06
C GLU A 592 -8.94 1.55 17.44
N SER A 593 -7.77 1.65 16.81
CA SER A 593 -7.08 0.51 16.21
C SER A 593 -5.57 0.59 16.45
N GLY A 594 -4.87 -0.54 16.35
CA GLY A 594 -3.42 -0.59 16.36
C GLY A 594 -2.74 -0.73 17.74
N VAL A 595 -3.44 -0.51 18.85
CA VAL A 595 -2.83 -0.62 20.18
C VAL A 595 -3.49 -1.72 20.99
N ASP A 596 -2.70 -2.62 21.57
CA ASP A 596 -3.21 -3.68 22.46
C ASP A 596 -3.30 -3.15 23.90
N VAL A 597 -4.47 -2.61 24.23
CA VAL A 597 -4.85 -2.08 25.53
C VAL A 597 -6.26 -2.52 25.88
N SER A 598 -6.55 -2.64 27.19
CA SER A 598 -7.86 -3.04 27.68
C SER A 598 -8.29 -2.10 28.83
N TYR A 599 -9.42 -1.43 28.65
CA TYR A 599 -10.00 -0.50 29.64
C TYR A 599 -11.26 -1.10 30.27
N GLU A 600 -11.61 -0.64 31.46
CA GLU A 600 -12.84 -1.04 32.14
C GLU A 600 -14.06 -0.31 31.58
N CYS A 601 -13.91 0.95 31.22
CA CYS A 601 -14.94 1.79 30.61
C CYS A 601 -14.41 2.56 29.40
N VAL A 602 -15.27 2.76 28.41
CA VAL A 602 -14.97 3.56 27.21
C VAL A 602 -16.04 4.64 27.07
N VAL A 603 -15.65 5.87 26.82
CA VAL A 603 -16.56 6.95 26.42
C VAL A 603 -16.18 7.39 25.02
N ARG A 604 -17.11 7.30 24.09
CA ARG A 604 -16.93 7.69 22.70
C ARG A 604 -17.86 8.83 22.35
N ASN A 605 -17.30 9.92 21.83
CA ASN A 605 -18.10 10.96 21.20
C ASN A 605 -18.83 10.37 19.99
N LEU A 606 -20.03 10.81 19.75
CA LEU A 606 -20.87 10.32 18.64
C LEU A 606 -20.13 10.42 17.30
N ALA A 607 -20.13 9.33 16.57
CA ALA A 607 -19.46 9.17 15.28
C ALA A 607 -20.17 8.06 14.50
N GLY A 608 -19.53 7.53 13.43
CA GLY A 608 -19.97 6.30 12.78
C GLY A 608 -20.08 5.12 13.76
N LEU A 609 -21.08 4.26 13.56
CA LEU A 609 -21.27 3.10 14.43
C LEU A 609 -20.10 2.11 14.39
N ASP A 610 -19.41 2.04 13.27
CA ASP A 610 -18.17 1.29 13.09
C ASP A 610 -17.03 1.79 13.97
N SER A 611 -16.85 3.10 14.08
CA SER A 611 -15.89 3.73 14.98
C SER A 611 -16.25 3.50 16.46
N ILE A 612 -17.54 3.57 16.79
CA ILE A 612 -18.04 3.23 18.14
C ILE A 612 -17.73 1.76 18.47
N ALA A 613 -17.92 0.85 17.52
CA ALA A 613 -17.61 -0.57 17.71
C ALA A 613 -16.10 -0.82 17.89
N GLN A 614 -15.24 -0.10 17.15
CA GLN A 614 -13.80 -0.18 17.29
C GLN A 614 -13.32 0.33 18.66
N SER A 615 -13.85 1.48 19.10
CA SER A 615 -13.58 2.04 20.43
C SER A 615 -14.05 1.10 21.54
N SER A 616 -15.28 0.56 21.43
CA SER A 616 -15.80 -0.47 22.35
C SER A 616 -14.92 -1.70 22.42
N GLY A 617 -14.30 -2.08 21.31
CA GLY A 617 -13.33 -3.19 21.23
C GLY A 617 -12.07 -2.99 22.08
N ARG A 618 -11.82 -1.80 22.63
CA ARG A 618 -10.76 -1.49 23.60
C ARG A 618 -11.20 -1.66 25.05
N GLY A 619 -12.49 -1.86 25.27
CA GLY A 619 -13.04 -2.17 26.59
C GLY A 619 -13.06 -3.68 26.85
N ASN A 620 -12.73 -4.10 28.07
CA ASN A 620 -12.75 -5.50 28.53
C ASN A 620 -12.21 -6.52 27.49
N ARG A 621 -11.12 -6.17 26.84
CA ARG A 621 -10.62 -6.84 25.63
C ARG A 621 -10.30 -8.32 25.86
N HIS A 622 -9.84 -8.64 27.06
CA HIS A 622 -9.45 -10.01 27.44
C HIS A 622 -10.51 -10.70 28.32
N GLY A 623 -11.65 -10.04 28.60
CA GLY A 623 -12.72 -10.60 29.42
C GLY A 623 -12.35 -10.74 30.89
N GLU A 624 -11.42 -9.94 31.40
CA GLU A 624 -10.88 -10.06 32.76
C GLU A 624 -11.83 -9.56 33.86
N GLN A 625 -12.84 -8.75 33.50
CA GLN A 625 -13.73 -8.11 34.47
C GLN A 625 -14.82 -9.03 35.04
N GLY A 626 -14.98 -10.24 34.51
CA GLY A 626 -16.03 -11.16 34.97
C GLY A 626 -17.47 -10.76 34.59
N GLN A 627 -17.68 -9.51 34.20
CA GLN A 627 -18.95 -8.92 33.71
C GLN A 627 -18.66 -8.07 32.47
N ASN A 628 -19.71 -7.63 31.76
CA ASN A 628 -19.53 -6.75 30.63
C ASN A 628 -19.04 -5.37 31.10
N GLY A 629 -18.01 -4.84 30.40
CA GLY A 629 -17.61 -3.45 30.52
C GLY A 629 -18.66 -2.53 29.87
N ILE A 630 -18.55 -1.23 30.11
CA ILE A 630 -19.51 -0.24 29.60
C ILE A 630 -18.85 0.66 28.57
N THR A 631 -19.54 0.89 27.45
CA THR A 631 -19.22 1.94 26.49
C THR A 631 -20.35 2.98 26.50
N TYR A 632 -20.03 4.21 26.85
CA TYR A 632 -20.96 5.32 26.75
C TYR A 632 -20.80 6.05 25.43
N ILE A 633 -21.91 6.35 24.75
CA ILE A 633 -21.96 7.27 23.62
C ILE A 633 -22.42 8.61 24.13
N ILE A 634 -21.64 9.67 23.98
CA ILE A 634 -21.98 11.05 24.27
C ILE A 634 -21.91 11.89 23.01
N ASN A 635 -22.46 13.09 23.01
CA ASN A 635 -22.29 14.06 21.92
C ASN A 635 -21.89 15.41 22.49
N ILE A 636 -20.84 16.01 21.98
CA ILE A 636 -20.35 17.32 22.40
C ILE A 636 -21.05 18.41 21.59
N ALA A 637 -21.57 19.45 22.34
CA ALA A 637 -22.12 20.65 21.72
C ALA A 637 -21.03 21.40 20.94
N ASP A 638 -21.42 22.06 19.85
CA ASP A 638 -20.57 22.96 19.06
C ASP A 638 -19.25 22.36 18.55
N GLU A 639 -19.13 21.00 18.47
CA GLU A 639 -17.96 20.38 17.84
C GLU A 639 -17.92 20.73 16.35
N ARG A 640 -16.86 21.44 15.95
CA ARG A 640 -16.67 21.85 14.55
C ARG A 640 -15.95 20.75 13.77
N LEU A 641 -16.69 19.93 13.07
CA LEU A 641 -16.16 18.84 12.25
C LEU A 641 -15.58 19.31 10.91
N GLY A 642 -15.82 20.57 10.50
CA GLY A 642 -15.24 21.17 9.29
C GLY A 642 -15.53 20.35 8.03
N SER A 643 -14.47 19.93 7.33
CA SER A 643 -14.55 19.11 6.10
C SER A 643 -14.69 17.60 6.34
N MET A 644 -14.82 17.15 7.60
CA MET A 644 -14.88 15.72 7.96
C MET A 644 -16.27 15.12 7.69
N GLN A 645 -16.72 15.21 6.44
CA GLN A 645 -18.08 14.79 6.04
C GLN A 645 -18.39 13.32 6.35
N GLU A 646 -17.37 12.45 6.29
CA GLU A 646 -17.54 11.03 6.63
C GLU A 646 -17.97 10.85 8.10
N ILE A 647 -17.41 11.68 9.01
CA ILE A 647 -17.81 11.68 10.42
C ILE A 647 -19.21 12.28 10.58
N ILE A 648 -19.51 13.39 9.90
CA ILE A 648 -20.81 14.07 9.95
C ILE A 648 -21.94 13.12 9.52
N VAL A 649 -21.79 12.49 8.35
CA VAL A 649 -22.78 11.53 7.86
C VAL A 649 -22.82 10.28 8.74
N GLY A 650 -21.66 9.79 9.19
CA GLY A 650 -21.58 8.67 10.13
C GLY A 650 -22.35 8.92 11.41
N GLU A 651 -22.18 10.12 12.00
CA GLU A 651 -22.92 10.57 13.18
C GLU A 651 -24.43 10.62 12.93
N GLU A 652 -24.87 11.21 11.81
CA GLU A 652 -26.29 11.28 11.44
C GLU A 652 -26.92 9.88 11.29
N LYS A 653 -26.23 8.94 10.62
CA LYS A 653 -26.75 7.59 10.41
C LYS A 653 -26.72 6.76 11.71
N THR A 654 -25.73 7.01 12.56
CA THR A 654 -25.69 6.40 13.89
C THR A 654 -26.88 6.88 14.74
N ARG A 655 -27.22 8.18 14.72
CA ARG A 655 -28.44 8.69 15.40
C ARG A 655 -29.69 7.96 14.93
N ALA A 656 -29.85 7.73 13.64
CA ALA A 656 -30.99 6.99 13.10
C ALA A 656 -31.03 5.53 13.59
N VAL A 657 -29.88 4.87 13.76
CA VAL A 657 -29.78 3.53 14.36
C VAL A 657 -30.11 3.58 15.85
N LEU A 658 -29.63 4.58 16.60
CA LEU A 658 -29.95 4.78 18.03
C LEU A 658 -31.43 4.98 18.24
N ASP A 659 -32.09 5.77 17.37
CA ASP A 659 -33.55 5.99 17.45
C ASP A 659 -34.36 4.72 17.20
N THR A 660 -33.89 3.86 16.28
CA THR A 660 -34.47 2.54 16.04
C THR A 660 -34.28 1.64 17.28
N TYR A 661 -33.07 1.63 17.83
CA TYR A 661 -32.71 0.81 19.00
C TYR A 661 -33.53 1.21 20.25
N ARG A 662 -33.70 2.52 20.51
CA ARG A 662 -34.53 3.02 21.64
C ARG A 662 -35.97 2.53 21.55
N LYS A 663 -36.54 2.46 20.32
CA LYS A 663 -37.93 2.02 20.07
C LYS A 663 -38.07 0.51 20.05
N MET A 664 -37.13 -0.19 19.45
CA MET A 664 -37.16 -1.62 19.18
C MET A 664 -35.78 -2.28 19.36
N PRO A 665 -35.28 -2.47 20.59
CA PRO A 665 -33.98 -3.06 20.85
C PRO A 665 -33.77 -4.43 20.18
N GLN A 666 -34.86 -5.21 20.07
CA GLN A 666 -34.86 -6.54 19.51
C GLN A 666 -34.58 -6.56 17.99
N ALA A 667 -34.78 -5.45 17.28
CA ALA A 667 -34.39 -5.33 15.86
C ALA A 667 -32.89 -5.58 15.66
N TYR A 668 -32.10 -5.30 16.69
CA TYR A 668 -30.65 -5.51 16.70
C TYR A 668 -30.23 -6.57 17.74
N HIS A 669 -31.10 -7.53 18.04
CA HIS A 669 -30.82 -8.58 19.03
C HIS A 669 -30.40 -8.04 20.42
N GLY A 670 -30.89 -6.86 20.81
CA GLY A 670 -30.57 -6.22 22.08
C GLY A 670 -29.14 -5.61 22.15
N SER A 671 -28.42 -5.49 21.02
CA SER A 671 -27.07 -4.95 21.02
C SER A 671 -26.79 -4.03 19.83
N LEU A 672 -26.30 -2.81 20.10
CA LEU A 672 -25.83 -1.87 19.09
C LEU A 672 -24.56 -2.36 18.35
N LEU A 673 -23.84 -3.33 18.91
CA LEU A 673 -22.67 -3.94 18.27
C LEU A 673 -23.02 -5.22 17.48
N SER A 674 -24.31 -5.51 17.29
CA SER A 674 -24.74 -6.68 16.52
C SER A 674 -24.50 -6.52 15.03
N PRO A 675 -24.30 -7.62 14.28
CA PRO A 675 -24.22 -7.56 12.81
C PRO A 675 -25.45 -6.90 12.18
N ALA A 676 -26.64 -7.05 12.75
CA ALA A 676 -27.87 -6.43 12.27
C ALA A 676 -27.83 -4.90 12.40
N ALA A 677 -27.33 -4.36 13.52
CA ALA A 677 -27.16 -2.92 13.70
C ALA A 677 -26.11 -2.36 12.73
N MET A 678 -25.00 -3.06 12.51
CA MET A 678 -23.94 -2.68 11.56
C MET A 678 -24.46 -2.69 10.13
N SER A 679 -25.22 -3.72 9.72
CA SER A 679 -25.81 -3.78 8.38
C SER A 679 -26.77 -2.62 8.14
N ASP A 680 -27.65 -2.32 9.09
CA ASP A 680 -28.59 -1.18 9.00
C ASP A 680 -27.84 0.17 8.91
N TYR A 681 -26.81 0.34 9.74
CA TYR A 681 -25.92 1.50 9.67
C TYR A 681 -25.29 1.68 8.30
N TYR A 682 -24.64 0.64 7.77
CA TYR A 682 -23.96 0.72 6.47
C TYR A 682 -24.91 0.89 5.30
N GLN A 683 -26.11 0.29 5.36
CA GLN A 683 -27.13 0.54 4.34
C GLN A 683 -27.52 2.02 4.30
N LYS A 684 -27.74 2.65 5.47
CA LYS A 684 -28.05 4.08 5.57
C LYS A 684 -26.86 4.97 5.19
N TYR A 685 -25.66 4.58 5.61
CA TYR A 685 -24.43 5.35 5.38
C TYR A 685 -24.10 5.42 3.89
N PHE A 686 -23.97 4.28 3.25
CA PHE A 686 -23.64 4.21 1.81
C PHE A 686 -24.80 4.62 0.88
N GLY A 687 -26.04 4.59 1.37
CA GLY A 687 -27.18 5.11 0.64
C GLY A 687 -27.32 6.65 0.71
N ALA A 688 -26.47 7.34 1.47
CA ALA A 688 -26.46 8.79 1.52
C ALA A 688 -25.78 9.36 0.27
N ALA A 689 -26.43 10.32 -0.42
CA ALA A 689 -25.92 10.91 -1.67
C ALA A 689 -24.52 11.52 -1.52
N ASP A 690 -24.21 12.11 -0.37
CA ASP A 690 -22.91 12.69 -0.07
C ASP A 690 -21.79 11.62 -0.01
N ILE A 691 -22.10 10.44 0.53
CA ILE A 691 -21.14 9.32 0.58
C ILE A 691 -20.98 8.68 -0.79
N GLU A 692 -22.09 8.48 -1.53
CA GLU A 692 -22.05 7.94 -2.88
C GLU A 692 -21.20 8.81 -3.80
N SER A 693 -21.34 10.14 -3.73
CA SER A 693 -20.52 11.08 -4.50
C SER A 693 -19.03 10.99 -4.13
N ARG A 694 -18.68 10.67 -2.88
CA ARG A 694 -17.30 10.53 -2.38
C ARG A 694 -16.67 9.19 -2.70
N MET A 695 -17.46 8.18 -3.06
CA MET A 695 -16.94 6.92 -3.59
C MET A 695 -16.37 7.10 -5.02
N SER A 696 -16.57 8.23 -5.63
CA SER A 696 -15.91 8.64 -6.86
C SER A 696 -14.58 9.33 -6.52
N TYR A 697 -13.51 8.93 -7.17
CA TYR A 697 -12.20 9.54 -6.97
C TYR A 697 -12.09 10.81 -7.82
N PRO A 698 -12.18 12.03 -7.25
CA PRO A 698 -12.29 13.24 -8.03
C PRO A 698 -11.00 13.56 -8.78
N VAL A 699 -11.12 13.94 -10.05
CA VAL A 699 -10.06 14.45 -10.91
C VAL A 699 -10.25 15.96 -11.11
N LYS A 700 -9.32 16.75 -10.63
CA LYS A 700 -9.40 18.23 -10.69
C LYS A 700 -8.91 18.83 -12.01
N SER A 701 -8.12 18.08 -12.77
CA SER A 701 -7.39 18.58 -13.94
C SER A 701 -8.14 18.49 -15.26
N ASP A 702 -9.30 17.82 -15.28
CA ASP A 702 -10.07 17.61 -16.51
C ASP A 702 -11.54 18.06 -16.35
N PRO A 703 -12.06 18.95 -17.19
CA PRO A 703 -13.43 19.45 -17.08
C PRO A 703 -14.49 18.40 -17.48
N GLU A 704 -14.14 17.43 -18.32
CA GLU A 704 -15.06 16.39 -18.82
C GLU A 704 -14.94 15.09 -18.06
N ILE A 705 -13.73 14.69 -17.67
CA ILE A 705 -13.44 13.48 -16.93
C ILE A 705 -13.22 13.85 -15.46
N ARG A 706 -14.27 13.73 -14.68
CA ARG A 706 -14.28 14.16 -13.28
C ARG A 706 -13.87 13.09 -12.27
N ASP A 707 -13.72 11.85 -12.72
CA ASP A 707 -13.48 10.67 -11.89
C ASP A 707 -12.31 9.85 -12.43
N LEU A 708 -11.36 9.48 -11.56
CA LEU A 708 -10.19 8.68 -11.88
C LEU A 708 -10.57 7.30 -12.47
N TYR A 709 -11.65 6.69 -12.00
CA TYR A 709 -12.16 5.45 -12.57
C TYR A 709 -12.45 5.59 -14.08
N SER A 710 -12.94 6.75 -14.49
CA SER A 710 -13.21 7.04 -15.89
C SER A 710 -11.93 7.03 -16.74
N TYR A 711 -10.79 7.47 -16.19
CA TYR A 711 -9.50 7.35 -16.86
C TYR A 711 -9.08 5.89 -17.07
N PHE A 712 -9.38 5.02 -16.12
CA PHE A 712 -9.07 3.59 -16.22
C PHE A 712 -10.04 2.80 -17.12
N THR A 713 -11.09 3.43 -17.60
CA THR A 713 -12.07 2.85 -18.54
C THR A 713 -12.08 3.53 -19.91
N THR A 714 -11.19 4.51 -20.14
CA THR A 714 -11.10 5.24 -21.42
C THR A 714 -10.45 4.38 -22.52
N THR A 715 -11.25 3.72 -23.32
CA THR A 715 -10.82 3.06 -24.56
C THR A 715 -11.90 3.21 -25.64
N GLY A 716 -11.51 3.21 -26.91
CA GLY A 716 -12.42 3.39 -28.03
C GLY A 716 -12.85 4.84 -28.26
N ASP A 717 -14.12 5.07 -28.56
CA ASP A 717 -14.66 6.44 -28.70
C ASP A 717 -14.93 7.07 -27.34
N THR A 718 -13.98 7.90 -26.90
CA THR A 718 -13.95 8.52 -25.58
C THR A 718 -13.86 10.04 -25.68
N ALA A 719 -14.08 10.74 -24.57
CA ALA A 719 -13.87 12.18 -24.47
C ALA A 719 -12.43 12.58 -24.85
N LEU A 720 -11.42 11.79 -24.45
CA LEU A 720 -10.02 12.05 -24.80
C LEU A 720 -9.80 11.94 -26.31
N ARG A 721 -10.33 10.88 -26.95
CA ARG A 721 -10.21 10.67 -28.40
C ARG A 721 -10.88 11.81 -29.19
N ARG A 722 -12.14 12.14 -28.84
CA ARG A 722 -12.87 13.23 -29.49
C ARG A 722 -12.16 14.56 -29.36
N ARG A 723 -11.60 14.84 -28.18
CA ARG A 723 -10.82 16.06 -27.92
C ARG A 723 -9.55 16.11 -28.77
N TYR A 724 -8.84 15.00 -28.87
CA TYR A 724 -7.65 14.87 -29.70
C TYR A 724 -8.00 15.09 -31.18
N GLN A 725 -9.03 14.40 -31.68
CA GLN A 725 -9.48 14.53 -33.07
C GLN A 725 -9.87 15.96 -33.43
N ASN A 726 -10.56 16.67 -32.54
CA ASN A 726 -10.98 18.05 -32.77
C ASN A 726 -9.83 19.06 -32.77
N ARG A 727 -8.71 18.78 -32.09
CA ARG A 727 -7.61 19.74 -31.91
C ARG A 727 -6.35 19.41 -32.71
N VAL A 728 -6.07 18.12 -32.89
CA VAL A 728 -4.79 17.65 -33.41
C VAL A 728 -4.96 16.89 -34.75
N GLY A 729 -5.93 15.96 -34.82
CA GLY A 729 -6.17 15.15 -35.99
C GLY A 729 -6.57 13.72 -35.67
N ASP A 730 -6.49 12.82 -36.63
CA ASP A 730 -6.90 11.43 -36.48
C ASP A 730 -6.00 10.66 -35.50
N TYR A 731 -6.60 9.90 -34.61
CA TYR A 731 -5.94 8.99 -33.67
C TYR A 731 -6.31 7.55 -34.00
N LYS A 732 -5.34 6.75 -34.43
CA LYS A 732 -5.57 5.45 -35.08
C LYS A 732 -5.59 4.27 -34.10
N TRP A 733 -4.99 4.41 -32.89
CA TRP A 733 -4.90 3.32 -31.93
C TRP A 733 -6.22 3.07 -31.19
N ILE A 734 -6.40 1.83 -30.71
CA ILE A 734 -7.60 1.42 -29.95
C ILE A 734 -7.55 2.00 -28.53
N LEU A 735 -6.39 1.86 -27.85
CA LEU A 735 -6.23 2.25 -26.47
C LEU A 735 -6.05 3.77 -26.31
N THR A 736 -6.65 4.29 -25.26
CA THR A 736 -6.59 5.74 -24.94
C THR A 736 -6.34 5.99 -23.46
N TYR A 737 -5.82 5.01 -22.70
CA TYR A 737 -5.58 5.14 -21.25
C TYR A 737 -4.52 6.19 -20.95
N PRO A 738 -4.82 7.19 -20.10
CA PRO A 738 -3.83 8.15 -19.60
C PRO A 738 -3.12 7.61 -18.36
N PHE A 739 -2.27 6.60 -18.52
CA PHE A 739 -1.61 5.90 -17.40
C PHE A 739 -0.75 6.79 -16.53
N GLU A 740 0.08 7.64 -17.13
CA GLU A 740 0.96 8.57 -16.43
C GLU A 740 0.16 9.61 -15.66
N THR A 741 -0.80 10.23 -16.36
CA THR A 741 -1.69 11.24 -15.78
C THR A 741 -2.50 10.67 -14.62
N ALA A 742 -3.10 9.49 -14.80
CA ALA A 742 -3.90 8.83 -13.77
C ALA A 742 -3.06 8.45 -12.55
N GLY A 743 -1.87 7.88 -12.77
CA GLY A 743 -0.95 7.53 -11.70
C GLY A 743 -0.49 8.75 -10.89
N ARG A 744 -0.16 9.88 -11.55
CA ARG A 744 0.22 11.12 -10.88
C ARG A 744 -0.90 11.73 -10.03
N GLN A 745 -2.16 11.47 -10.38
CA GLN A 745 -3.31 11.96 -9.62
C GLN A 745 -3.75 11.00 -8.51
N PHE A 746 -3.33 9.74 -8.58
CA PHE A 746 -3.69 8.75 -7.56
C PHE A 746 -2.96 9.03 -6.25
N ARG A 747 -3.73 9.20 -5.17
CA ARG A 747 -3.26 9.30 -3.79
C ARG A 747 -4.27 8.60 -2.89
N VAL A 748 -3.86 7.60 -2.15
CA VAL A 748 -4.73 6.89 -1.19
C VAL A 748 -5.16 7.83 -0.09
N ILE A 749 -4.22 8.61 0.43
CA ILE A 749 -4.45 9.64 1.45
C ILE A 749 -4.21 11.00 0.78
N ASP A 750 -5.11 11.95 1.00
CA ASP A 750 -4.92 13.33 0.55
C ASP A 750 -3.89 14.00 1.45
N GLU A 751 -2.72 14.28 0.90
CA GLU A 751 -1.62 14.93 1.61
C GLU A 751 -1.73 16.47 1.49
N ASP A 752 -2.67 17.07 2.20
CA ASP A 752 -2.62 18.50 2.49
C ASP A 752 -1.83 18.76 3.80
N THR A 753 -0.79 17.95 4.04
CA THR A 753 0.01 18.05 5.26
C THR A 753 1.48 18.32 4.94
N VAL A 754 2.11 19.10 5.82
CA VAL A 754 3.56 19.33 5.82
C VAL A 754 4.17 18.65 7.04
N SER A 755 5.27 17.94 6.83
CA SER A 755 6.02 17.32 7.92
C SER A 755 6.87 18.33 8.65
N VAL A 756 6.70 18.43 9.97
CA VAL A 756 7.43 19.34 10.84
C VAL A 756 8.24 18.52 11.85
N LEU A 757 9.54 18.69 11.86
CA LEU A 757 10.44 18.06 12.83
C LEU A 757 10.34 18.79 14.18
N VAL A 758 10.13 18.02 15.26
CA VAL A 758 9.85 18.57 16.59
C VAL A 758 10.97 18.25 17.61
N PRO A 759 11.26 19.18 18.55
CA PRO A 759 12.32 19.01 19.55
C PRO A 759 11.85 18.13 20.72
N TYR A 760 11.67 16.83 20.46
CA TYR A 760 11.34 15.84 21.48
C TYR A 760 12.51 14.90 21.68
N LYS A 761 13.10 14.85 22.88
CA LYS A 761 14.24 13.99 23.26
C LYS A 761 15.36 14.05 22.21
N LYS A 762 15.70 12.91 21.58
CA LYS A 762 16.71 12.83 20.52
C LYS A 762 16.40 13.73 19.31
N GLY A 763 15.13 14.05 19.08
CA GLY A 763 14.72 14.98 18.01
C GLY A 763 15.35 16.37 18.13
N ASP A 764 15.56 16.88 19.35
CA ASP A 764 16.24 18.16 19.61
C ASP A 764 17.72 18.10 19.20
N GLU A 765 18.40 17.00 19.49
CA GLU A 765 19.79 16.78 19.06
C GLU A 765 19.90 16.70 17.54
N LEU A 766 19.02 15.95 16.89
CA LEU A 766 18.99 15.82 15.43
C LEU A 766 18.70 17.14 14.73
N ILE A 767 17.79 17.98 15.29
CA ILE A 767 17.54 19.34 14.80
C ILE A 767 18.82 20.15 14.81
N ARG A 768 19.58 20.15 15.91
CA ARG A 768 20.84 20.89 16.00
C ARG A 768 21.85 20.41 14.95
N GLN A 769 22.03 19.10 14.84
CA GLN A 769 22.94 18.51 13.86
C GLN A 769 22.54 18.87 12.40
N ILE A 770 21.25 18.87 12.07
CA ILE A 770 20.76 19.26 10.73
C ILE A 770 21.01 20.75 10.49
N MET A 771 20.75 21.62 11.47
CA MET A 771 20.88 23.07 11.33
C MET A 771 22.34 23.54 11.23
N GLU A 772 23.29 22.77 11.76
CA GLU A 772 24.73 23.06 11.66
C GLU A 772 25.32 22.76 10.28
N LYS A 773 24.60 21.99 9.42
CA LYS A 773 25.08 21.58 8.09
C LYS A 773 24.71 22.57 6.99
N ASP A 774 25.66 22.87 6.09
CA ASP A 774 25.35 23.60 4.86
C ASP A 774 24.67 22.66 3.87
N GLY A 775 23.40 22.95 3.53
CA GLY A 775 22.59 22.18 2.63
C GLY A 775 23.17 21.99 1.23
N ARG A 776 24.15 22.79 0.82
CA ARG A 776 24.81 22.69 -0.49
C ARG A 776 25.93 21.65 -0.51
N PHE A 777 26.62 21.44 0.61
CA PHE A 777 27.82 20.61 0.67
C PHE A 777 27.60 19.26 1.42
N HIS A 778 26.53 19.14 2.23
CA HIS A 778 26.32 18.02 3.15
C HIS A 778 24.99 17.27 2.90
N LEU A 779 24.51 17.23 1.67
CA LEU A 779 23.21 16.62 1.34
C LEU A 779 23.08 15.16 1.77
N GLY A 780 24.15 14.37 1.66
CA GLY A 780 24.15 12.95 2.09
C GLY A 780 23.97 12.81 3.60
N GLU A 781 24.73 13.58 4.38
CA GLU A 781 24.65 13.58 5.86
C GLU A 781 23.28 14.10 6.34
N ILE A 782 22.78 15.19 5.73
CA ILE A 782 21.45 15.72 6.03
C ILE A 782 20.37 14.69 5.76
N ARG A 783 20.44 13.97 4.64
CA ARG A 783 19.49 12.90 4.33
C ARG A 783 19.53 11.76 5.34
N ARG A 784 20.72 11.39 5.83
CA ARG A 784 20.88 10.40 6.91
C ARG A 784 20.21 10.88 8.20
N LEU A 785 20.51 12.09 8.64
CA LEU A 785 19.94 12.71 9.85
C LEU A 785 18.40 12.82 9.76
N ILE A 786 17.86 13.17 8.58
CA ILE A 786 16.42 13.22 8.34
C ILE A 786 15.79 11.83 8.47
N ARG A 787 16.45 10.78 7.98
CA ARG A 787 15.98 9.40 8.16
C ARG A 787 15.91 9.04 9.63
N GLU A 788 16.96 9.32 10.39
CA GLU A 788 17.00 9.08 11.82
C GLU A 788 15.96 9.93 12.58
N ALA A 789 15.63 11.12 12.06
CA ALA A 789 14.65 12.02 12.63
C ALA A 789 13.19 11.64 12.32
N ARG A 790 12.89 10.64 11.49
CA ARG A 790 11.50 10.25 11.13
C ARG A 790 10.56 10.05 12.32
N PRO A 791 10.95 9.40 13.42
CA PRO A 791 10.09 9.24 14.59
C PRO A 791 9.70 10.56 15.28
N TYR A 792 10.36 11.64 14.94
CA TYR A 792 10.19 12.97 15.55
C TYR A 792 9.46 13.95 14.63
N PHE A 793 8.86 13.50 13.52
CA PHE A 793 8.03 14.35 12.67
C PHE A 793 6.56 14.33 13.10
N VAL A 794 5.93 15.49 13.01
CA VAL A 794 4.48 15.67 13.13
C VAL A 794 3.95 16.22 11.81
N SER A 795 2.85 15.63 11.31
CA SER A 795 2.18 16.13 10.12
C SER A 795 1.16 17.22 10.49
N LEU A 796 1.34 18.43 9.96
CA LEU A 796 0.42 19.56 10.10
C LEU A 796 -0.31 19.81 8.78
N TYR A 797 -1.62 20.02 8.83
CA TYR A 797 -2.39 20.46 7.67
C TYR A 797 -1.90 21.82 7.17
N THR A 798 -1.89 22.02 5.86
CA THR A 798 -1.37 23.25 5.22
C THR A 798 -2.12 24.50 5.64
N ASP A 799 -3.42 24.41 5.91
CA ASP A 799 -4.24 25.50 6.45
C ASP A 799 -3.84 25.87 7.88
N ARG A 800 -3.54 24.86 8.72
CA ARG A 800 -3.01 25.08 10.07
C ARG A 800 -1.57 25.62 10.06
N LEU A 801 -0.75 25.22 9.08
CA LEU A 801 0.62 25.72 8.98
C LEU A 801 0.69 27.23 8.90
N ARG A 802 -0.32 27.90 8.30
CA ARG A 802 -0.40 29.37 8.26
C ARG A 802 -0.49 29.97 9.67
N ALA A 803 -1.19 29.33 10.57
CA ALA A 803 -1.30 29.76 11.97
C ALA A 803 0.04 29.57 12.73
N TYR A 804 0.88 28.62 12.30
CA TYR A 804 2.17 28.29 12.93
C TYR A 804 3.38 28.91 12.21
N GLN A 805 3.20 29.81 11.24
CA GLN A 805 4.31 30.38 10.45
C GLN A 805 5.45 30.96 11.31
N HIS A 806 5.13 31.56 12.45
CA HIS A 806 6.13 32.08 13.40
C HIS A 806 6.74 30.99 14.30
N ALA A 807 6.10 29.84 14.44
CA ALA A 807 6.56 28.73 15.25
C ALA A 807 7.43 27.74 14.48
N VAL A 808 7.53 27.86 13.15
CA VAL A 808 8.34 26.99 12.32
C VAL A 808 9.47 27.77 11.63
N SER A 809 10.56 27.06 11.32
CA SER A 809 11.67 27.55 10.51
C SER A 809 12.00 26.57 9.41
N ALA A 810 12.52 27.06 8.28
CA ALA A 810 13.00 26.20 7.21
C ALA A 810 14.30 25.50 7.66
N SER A 811 14.44 24.22 7.30
CA SER A 811 15.69 23.50 7.48
C SER A 811 16.61 23.68 6.25
N PRO A 812 17.91 23.37 6.36
CA PRO A 812 18.83 23.31 5.22
C PRO A 812 18.38 22.30 4.14
N ALA A 813 17.50 21.35 4.51
CA ALA A 813 16.93 20.39 3.60
C ALA A 813 15.64 20.93 2.95
N PRO A 814 15.51 20.92 1.62
CA PRO A 814 14.30 21.37 0.94
C PRO A 814 13.05 20.61 1.40
N GLY A 815 11.95 21.36 1.67
CA GLY A 815 10.64 20.76 2.00
C GLY A 815 10.47 20.30 3.44
N ILE A 816 11.46 20.49 4.34
CA ILE A 816 11.38 20.14 5.77
C ILE A 816 11.31 21.41 6.61
N LEU A 817 10.32 21.44 7.48
CA LEU A 817 10.16 22.49 8.49
C LEU A 817 10.58 21.97 9.87
N ILE A 818 11.08 22.85 10.70
CA ILE A 818 11.50 22.58 12.07
C ILE A 818 10.65 23.42 13.01
N LEU A 819 10.08 22.79 14.04
CA LEU A 819 9.35 23.49 15.10
C LEU A 819 10.36 24.15 16.03
N ARG A 820 10.16 25.43 16.30
CA ARG A 820 11.03 26.20 17.21
C ARG A 820 10.84 25.78 18.66
N ASP A 821 11.87 26.03 19.47
CA ASP A 821 11.82 25.77 20.90
C ASP A 821 10.65 26.49 21.58
N GLY A 822 10.05 25.83 22.58
CA GLY A 822 8.90 26.34 23.31
C GLY A 822 7.54 26.03 22.71
N TYR A 823 7.46 25.60 21.45
CA TYR A 823 6.18 25.25 20.78
C TYR A 823 5.84 23.76 20.85
N TYR A 824 6.69 22.93 21.45
CA TYR A 824 6.40 21.52 21.74
C TYR A 824 6.31 21.29 23.26
N ASP A 825 5.30 20.54 23.69
CA ASP A 825 5.02 20.25 25.11
C ASP A 825 5.15 18.74 25.35
N GLU A 826 5.73 18.35 26.49
CA GLU A 826 5.96 16.95 26.86
C GLU A 826 4.69 16.17 27.21
N THR A 827 3.53 16.82 27.29
CA THR A 827 2.25 16.15 27.62
C THR A 827 1.26 16.17 26.48
N VAL A 828 1.18 17.27 25.72
CA VAL A 828 0.17 17.48 24.68
C VAL A 828 0.75 17.61 23.26
N GLY A 829 2.07 17.64 23.11
CA GLY A 829 2.74 17.77 21.82
C GLY A 829 2.77 19.20 21.32
N ILE A 830 2.39 19.45 20.07
CA ILE A 830 2.39 20.81 19.49
C ILE A 830 1.39 21.68 20.25
N LYS A 831 1.89 22.82 20.78
CA LYS A 831 1.05 23.78 21.48
C LYS A 831 0.12 24.49 20.49
N GLU A 832 -1.17 24.62 20.84
CA GLU A 832 -2.05 25.56 20.13
C GLU A 832 -1.60 26.99 20.44
N GLU A 833 -1.64 27.84 19.41
CA GLU A 833 -1.44 29.25 19.60
C GLU A 833 -2.50 29.79 20.57
N GLN A 834 -2.09 30.23 21.74
CA GLN A 834 -2.91 31.20 22.45
C GLN A 834 -2.89 32.45 21.60
N THR A 835 -4.02 32.73 20.97
CA THR A 835 -4.26 33.92 20.16
C THR A 835 -3.70 35.14 20.90
N LEU A 836 -2.96 35.98 20.19
CA LEU A 836 -2.40 37.27 20.63
C LEU A 836 -3.45 38.28 21.22
N GLU A 837 -4.62 37.83 21.59
CA GLU A 837 -5.61 38.62 22.32
C GLU A 837 -5.15 39.08 23.72
N PHE A 838 -4.09 38.47 24.26
CA PHE A 838 -3.53 38.88 25.55
C PHE A 838 -2.52 40.04 25.49
N LEU A 839 -2.09 40.47 24.28
CA LEU A 839 -1.19 41.60 24.11
C LEU A 839 -1.88 42.88 23.61
N LEU A 840 -3.21 42.82 23.44
CA LEU A 840 -4.05 43.95 23.04
C LEU A 840 -5.04 44.39 24.11
N ARG A 841 -4.88 43.96 25.37
CA ARG A 841 -5.61 44.50 26.55
C ARG A 841 -4.70 45.36 27.37
#